data_f6a8da006b2a0cf71e9263088b6e4777
#
_entry.id   f6a8da006b2a0cf71e9263088b6e4777
#
_cell.length_a   1.000
_cell.length_b   1.000
_cell.length_c   1.000
_cell.angle_alpha   90.00
_cell.angle_beta   90.00
_cell.angle_gamma   90.00
#
_symmetry.space_group_name_H-M   'P 1'
#
loop_
_entity.id
_entity.type
_entity.pdbx_description
1 polymer ?
#
loop_
_entity_poly.entity_id
_entity_poly.type
_entity_poly.pdbx_seq_one_letter_code
_entity_poly.pdbx_strand_id
1 'polypeptide(L)'
;MNVIDTDDLEKHTPMMRQYLTMKAEHHDMLLFYRMGDFYELFYDDAKRASELLGISLTARGKSGGDPIPMAGIPYHAVEGYLAKLVQIGQSVAICEQIGDPATAKGPVERKVVRIVTPGTLTDEALLQERQDNLLAAVYQGKVGFGYATLDVSSGRFVIAELDTRESLEAELQRTNPVEILYSEDFGELGLLSHFKGKRRRPEWEFDYDTSIKLLLAQFGTKDLHGFGISDARLSLQAAGCLMQYFKDTQRTALPHINAIIRFNQADSIVLDAATRRNLELTQNLAGGRNNTLAAVLDNTATAMGSRMLQRWIHQPLRDPNQIIARQTAVNELLKTGTHEPLHEQLKALGDIERIMARLALRTARPRDFARLRQALNLLPQLQQSLAQLSAPHTVKLGQLLGEFPEEQQLLERAIVDNPPMLIRDGGVIREGYNNELDEWRGLSEGASDYLVQLEAREKERTGINTLKVGYNRVHGYYIEVSRLQSSQVPLNYQRRQTLKNMERYITPELKEYEEKVLSSQGKALALEKQLWEQLFDLILPKLHELQAFARAAAELDVLSNFAERAETLGYICPQLSQDIGVQIDAGRHPVVERVSQTPFIANPVTLHNQRRMLIVTGPNMGGKSTYMRQVALITLMAHIGCFVPAERAVIGPIDRIFTRIGASDDLASGRSTFMVEMTETANILHNATAQSLVLMDEIGRGTSTYDGLSLAWSAAEYLAQQIGAMTLFATHYFELTQLPDLMAGVYNVHLDAIEHEDTIAFMHAVQEGAASKSYGLQVAALAGVPAKVIKAAKHKLQQLESRDHQLEGTKTPIQTLLALPEPAENPALTKLQAINPDNLTPKQALDLLYELKRLS
;
A
#
# COMPACT_ATOMS: atom_id res chain seq x y z
N MET A 1 30.29 -3.09 -12.83
CA MET A 1 30.80 -1.79 -13.29
C MET A 1 32.24 -1.64 -12.83
N ASN A 2 33.18 -1.35 -13.71
CA ASN A 2 34.59 -1.19 -13.36
C ASN A 2 34.73 -0.02 -12.38
N VAL A 3 35.50 -0.20 -11.31
CA VAL A 3 35.99 0.85 -10.44
C VAL A 3 36.62 1.91 -11.36
N ILE A 4 36.12 3.14 -11.32
CA ILE A 4 36.69 4.26 -12.10
C ILE A 4 38.11 4.45 -11.59
N ASP A 5 39.08 4.14 -12.44
CA ASP A 5 40.50 4.28 -12.09
C ASP A 5 40.78 5.77 -11.84
N THR A 6 41.54 6.10 -10.78
CA THR A 6 41.89 7.47 -10.44
C THR A 6 42.65 8.18 -11.57
N ASP A 7 43.40 7.42 -12.41
CA ASP A 7 44.13 7.92 -13.59
C ASP A 7 43.19 8.34 -14.73
N ASP A 8 41.97 7.81 -14.78
CA ASP A 8 40.95 8.17 -15.77
C ASP A 8 40.23 9.48 -15.41
N LEU A 9 40.09 9.80 -14.12
CA LEU A 9 39.46 11.05 -13.64
C LEU A 9 40.25 12.31 -14.06
N GLU A 10 41.58 12.24 -14.18
CA GLU A 10 42.41 13.38 -14.61
C GLU A 10 42.20 13.81 -16.07
N LYS A 11 41.67 12.95 -16.89
CA LYS A 11 41.35 13.24 -18.31
C LYS A 11 40.04 14.04 -18.47
N HIS A 12 39.28 14.18 -17.39
CA HIS A 12 37.96 14.83 -17.41
C HIS A 12 38.04 16.29 -16.91
N THR A 13 37.08 17.12 -17.37
CA THR A 13 36.96 18.50 -16.89
C THR A 13 36.60 18.52 -15.39
N PRO A 14 36.95 19.59 -14.64
CA PRO A 14 36.68 19.66 -13.21
C PRO A 14 35.24 19.36 -12.83
N MET A 15 34.26 19.80 -13.64
CA MET A 15 32.83 19.53 -13.45
C MET A 15 32.51 18.04 -13.66
N MET A 16 33.05 17.41 -14.72
CA MET A 16 32.84 15.99 -14.97
C MET A 16 33.49 15.10 -13.91
N ARG A 17 34.64 15.50 -13.39
CA ARG A 17 35.28 14.82 -12.24
C ARG A 17 34.35 14.82 -11.03
N GLN A 18 33.78 15.98 -10.68
CA GLN A 18 32.80 16.09 -9.59
C GLN A 18 31.59 15.21 -9.82
N TYR A 19 31.05 15.19 -11.06
CA TYR A 19 29.91 14.31 -11.42
C TYR A 19 30.26 12.84 -11.28
N LEU A 20 31.39 12.39 -11.86
CA LEU A 20 31.79 10.99 -11.85
C LEU A 20 32.12 10.47 -10.44
N THR A 21 32.72 11.31 -9.59
CA THR A 21 32.95 10.97 -8.18
C THR A 21 31.63 10.71 -7.44
N MET A 22 30.65 11.60 -7.57
CA MET A 22 29.33 11.38 -6.97
C MET A 22 28.60 10.18 -7.59
N LYS A 23 28.72 9.96 -8.90
CA LYS A 23 28.12 8.80 -9.57
C LYS A 23 28.73 7.49 -9.10
N ALA A 24 30.01 7.45 -8.78
CA ALA A 24 30.66 6.26 -8.22
C ALA A 24 30.07 5.85 -6.86
N GLU A 25 29.70 6.83 -6.01
CA GLU A 25 29.02 6.58 -4.74
C GLU A 25 27.56 6.14 -4.91
N HIS A 26 26.92 6.51 -6.03
CA HIS A 26 25.50 6.24 -6.33
C HIS A 26 25.34 5.55 -7.69
N HIS A 27 26.12 4.50 -7.93
CA HIS A 27 26.24 3.84 -9.24
C HIS A 27 24.95 3.18 -9.74
N ASP A 28 24.07 2.73 -8.83
CA ASP A 28 22.80 2.04 -9.09
C ASP A 28 21.60 2.98 -9.28
N MET A 29 21.76 4.30 -9.06
CA MET A 29 20.72 5.32 -9.10
C MET A 29 20.95 6.31 -10.23
N LEU A 30 19.88 6.94 -10.72
CA LEU A 30 20.03 8.08 -11.64
C LEU A 30 20.49 9.31 -10.86
N LEU A 31 21.55 9.98 -11.31
CA LEU A 31 22.08 11.19 -10.68
C LEU A 31 21.51 12.44 -11.36
N PHE A 32 20.61 13.15 -10.69
CA PHE A 32 20.07 14.45 -11.11
C PHE A 32 21.01 15.54 -10.64
N TYR A 33 21.84 16.03 -11.56
CA TYR A 33 22.91 16.97 -11.26
C TYR A 33 22.49 18.41 -11.57
N ARG A 34 22.33 19.25 -10.57
CA ARG A 34 21.83 20.62 -10.71
C ARG A 34 22.77 21.51 -11.52
N MET A 35 22.25 22.10 -12.60
CA MET A 35 22.94 23.07 -13.44
C MET A 35 22.01 24.22 -13.84
N GLY A 36 22.07 25.34 -13.10
CA GLY A 36 21.18 26.47 -13.32
C GLY A 36 19.71 26.06 -13.15
N ASP A 37 18.90 26.22 -14.18
CA ASP A 37 17.46 25.90 -14.18
C ASP A 37 17.14 24.46 -14.59
N PHE A 38 18.16 23.60 -14.72
CA PHE A 38 18.00 22.22 -15.11
C PHE A 38 18.67 21.27 -14.12
N TYR A 39 18.14 20.04 -14.07
CA TYR A 39 18.88 18.86 -13.66
C TYR A 39 19.40 18.18 -14.91
N GLU A 40 20.71 18.09 -15.03
CA GLU A 40 21.36 17.42 -16.16
C GLU A 40 21.82 16.02 -15.75
N LEU A 41 21.66 15.08 -16.64
CA LEU A 41 22.14 13.70 -16.52
C LEU A 41 23.15 13.47 -17.63
N PHE A 42 24.20 12.69 -17.33
CA PHE A 42 25.28 12.44 -18.27
C PHE A 42 25.53 10.94 -18.47
N TYR A 43 26.23 10.60 -19.54
CA TYR A 43 26.64 9.24 -19.92
C TYR A 43 25.46 8.25 -19.92
N ASP A 44 25.59 7.11 -19.23
CA ASP A 44 24.56 6.06 -19.21
C ASP A 44 23.29 6.50 -18.49
N ASP A 45 23.38 7.41 -17.51
CA ASP A 45 22.21 7.98 -16.86
C ASP A 45 21.37 8.80 -17.85
N ALA A 46 22.01 9.53 -18.77
CA ALA A 46 21.31 10.29 -19.80
C ALA A 46 20.58 9.37 -20.79
N LYS A 47 21.22 8.30 -21.23
CA LYS A 47 20.61 7.29 -22.12
C LYS A 47 19.42 6.63 -21.44
N ARG A 48 19.62 6.15 -20.19
CA ARG A 48 18.60 5.49 -19.40
C ARG A 48 17.41 6.41 -19.10
N ALA A 49 17.66 7.68 -18.72
CA ALA A 49 16.59 8.65 -18.49
C ALA A 49 15.84 9.00 -19.77
N SER A 50 16.52 9.13 -20.92
CA SER A 50 15.89 9.33 -22.22
C SER A 50 14.93 8.18 -22.57
N GLU A 51 15.35 6.94 -22.38
CA GLU A 51 14.54 5.74 -22.62
C GLU A 51 13.33 5.67 -21.69
N LEU A 52 13.54 5.86 -20.36
CA LEU A 52 12.49 5.71 -19.35
C LEU A 52 11.46 6.86 -19.34
N LEU A 53 11.90 8.09 -19.65
CA LEU A 53 11.09 9.30 -19.53
C LEU A 53 10.62 9.88 -20.86
N GLY A 54 11.16 9.39 -21.99
CA GLY A 54 10.89 9.91 -23.33
C GLY A 54 11.46 11.32 -23.54
N ILE A 55 12.52 11.72 -22.81
CA ILE A 55 13.18 13.02 -22.98
C ILE A 55 14.30 12.94 -24.03
N SER A 56 14.59 14.10 -24.65
CA SER A 56 15.59 14.17 -25.73
C SER A 56 16.99 13.88 -25.22
N LEU A 57 17.69 12.95 -25.86
CA LEU A 57 19.10 12.69 -25.67
C LEU A 57 19.90 13.62 -26.59
N THR A 58 20.80 14.40 -25.99
CA THR A 58 21.70 15.34 -26.67
C THR A 58 23.14 15.02 -26.35
N ALA A 59 24.07 15.78 -26.89
CA ALA A 59 25.49 15.68 -26.54
C ALA A 59 26.03 17.05 -26.19
N ARG A 60 26.83 17.15 -25.13
CA ARG A 60 27.43 18.39 -24.67
C ARG A 60 28.96 18.28 -24.53
N GLY A 61 29.68 18.92 -25.44
CA GLY A 61 31.13 18.93 -25.38
C GLY A 61 31.78 17.55 -25.60
N LYS A 62 33.07 17.45 -25.32
CA LYS A 62 33.84 16.22 -25.33
C LYS A 62 34.63 16.07 -24.05
N SER A 63 34.71 14.86 -23.52
CA SER A 63 35.53 14.54 -22.36
C SER A 63 36.23 13.19 -22.64
N GLY A 64 37.54 13.11 -22.44
CA GLY A 64 38.28 11.91 -22.81
C GLY A 64 38.31 11.60 -24.32
N GLY A 65 37.96 12.58 -25.19
CA GLY A 65 37.97 12.43 -26.65
C GLY A 65 36.59 12.19 -27.27
N ASP A 66 35.60 11.70 -26.51
CA ASP A 66 34.26 11.34 -26.98
C ASP A 66 33.19 12.38 -26.60
N PRO A 67 32.11 12.54 -27.40
CA PRO A 67 30.96 13.34 -27.05
C PRO A 67 30.32 12.83 -25.78
N ILE A 68 29.91 13.73 -24.87
CA ILE A 68 29.22 13.39 -23.61
C ILE A 68 27.73 13.32 -23.86
N PRO A 69 27.08 12.12 -23.82
CA PRO A 69 25.64 12.02 -23.85
C PRO A 69 25.03 12.77 -22.68
N MET A 70 23.99 13.59 -22.93
CA MET A 70 23.34 14.43 -21.96
C MET A 70 21.84 14.43 -22.17
N ALA A 71 21.08 14.41 -21.06
CA ALA A 71 19.65 14.68 -21.02
C ALA A 71 19.38 15.69 -19.92
N GLY A 72 18.39 16.57 -20.11
CA GLY A 72 18.08 17.64 -19.15
C GLY A 72 16.61 17.65 -18.75
N ILE A 73 16.34 17.88 -17.48
CA ILE A 73 15.00 18.02 -16.90
C ILE A 73 14.89 19.42 -16.31
N PRO A 74 13.90 20.25 -16.72
CA PRO A 74 13.70 21.55 -16.11
C PRO A 74 13.44 21.43 -14.60
N TYR A 75 14.09 22.26 -13.79
CA TYR A 75 13.94 22.25 -12.35
C TYR A 75 12.50 22.33 -11.85
N HIS A 76 11.71 23.21 -12.47
CA HIS A 76 10.31 23.40 -12.09
C HIS A 76 9.40 22.21 -12.43
N ALA A 77 9.83 21.31 -13.32
CA ALA A 77 9.07 20.13 -13.77
C ALA A 77 9.56 18.83 -13.14
N VAL A 78 10.59 18.87 -12.30
CA VAL A 78 11.27 17.66 -11.76
C VAL A 78 10.33 16.71 -11.03
N GLU A 79 9.32 17.20 -10.30
CA GLU A 79 8.38 16.38 -9.53
C GLU A 79 7.62 15.40 -10.44
N GLY A 80 7.15 15.84 -11.61
CA GLY A 80 6.46 14.98 -12.57
C GLY A 80 7.35 13.87 -13.16
N TYR A 81 8.64 14.14 -13.35
CA TYR A 81 9.60 13.15 -13.81
C TYR A 81 10.01 12.18 -12.71
N LEU A 82 10.19 12.66 -11.48
CA LEU A 82 10.45 11.82 -10.31
C LEU A 82 9.29 10.84 -10.07
N ALA A 83 8.04 11.32 -10.18
CA ALA A 83 6.86 10.46 -10.05
C ALA A 83 6.89 9.28 -11.03
N LYS A 84 7.20 9.54 -12.30
CA LYS A 84 7.31 8.48 -13.32
C LYS A 84 8.42 7.47 -13.00
N LEU A 85 9.60 7.95 -12.60
CA LEU A 85 10.74 7.08 -12.27
C LEU A 85 10.46 6.19 -11.07
N VAL A 86 9.88 6.77 -10.02
CA VAL A 86 9.52 6.04 -8.80
C VAL A 86 8.48 4.96 -9.07
N GLN A 87 7.45 5.25 -9.88
CA GLN A 87 6.40 4.28 -10.24
C GLN A 87 6.93 3.05 -10.97
N ILE A 88 8.06 3.18 -11.67
CA ILE A 88 8.74 2.05 -12.31
C ILE A 88 9.85 1.42 -11.46
N GLY A 89 9.94 1.82 -10.17
CA GLY A 89 10.89 1.27 -9.21
C GLY A 89 12.31 1.85 -9.30
N GLN A 90 12.50 2.99 -9.99
CA GLN A 90 13.80 3.65 -10.09
C GLN A 90 14.05 4.58 -8.90
N SER A 91 15.32 4.72 -8.51
CA SER A 91 15.76 5.69 -7.51
C SER A 91 16.62 6.76 -8.12
N VAL A 92 16.57 7.93 -7.53
CA VAL A 92 17.21 9.14 -8.02
C VAL A 92 17.98 9.84 -6.90
N ALA A 93 19.27 10.08 -7.09
CA ALA A 93 20.07 10.93 -6.23
C ALA A 93 19.95 12.38 -6.72
N ILE A 94 19.46 13.26 -5.85
CA ILE A 94 19.28 14.69 -6.12
C ILE A 94 20.53 15.44 -5.65
N CYS A 95 21.24 16.02 -6.59
CA CYS A 95 22.45 16.80 -6.34
C CYS A 95 22.19 18.29 -6.52
N GLU A 96 22.38 19.08 -5.47
CA GLU A 96 22.17 20.52 -5.42
C GLU A 96 23.50 21.29 -5.34
N GLN A 97 23.46 22.54 -5.78
CA GLN A 97 24.54 23.50 -5.62
C GLN A 97 24.59 24.00 -4.19
N ILE A 98 25.79 24.01 -3.58
CA ILE A 98 26.02 24.52 -2.23
C ILE A 98 26.85 25.79 -2.33
N GLY A 99 26.37 26.87 -1.68
CA GLY A 99 26.98 28.19 -1.72
C GLY A 99 26.43 29.09 -2.82
N ASP A 100 26.90 30.35 -2.82
CA ASP A 100 26.50 31.37 -3.77
C ASP A 100 27.36 31.29 -5.05
N PRO A 101 26.77 31.06 -6.23
CA PRO A 101 27.47 31.03 -7.51
C PRO A 101 28.23 32.33 -7.81
N ALA A 102 27.79 33.50 -7.25
CA ALA A 102 28.41 34.80 -7.50
C ALA A 102 29.74 35.01 -6.75
N THR A 103 29.96 34.23 -5.68
CA THR A 103 31.18 34.36 -4.82
C THR A 103 32.19 33.22 -5.03
N ALA A 104 31.84 32.18 -5.80
CA ALA A 104 32.65 30.98 -5.99
C ALA A 104 33.87 31.26 -6.91
N LYS A 105 35.10 31.00 -6.42
CA LYS A 105 36.31 30.94 -7.23
C LYS A 105 36.51 29.54 -7.80
N GLY A 106 35.78 29.20 -8.88
CA GLY A 106 35.84 27.86 -9.52
C GLY A 106 34.46 27.22 -9.71
N PRO A 107 34.35 25.91 -10.05
CA PRO A 107 33.09 25.21 -10.11
C PRO A 107 32.39 25.23 -8.73
N VAL A 108 31.13 25.65 -8.71
CA VAL A 108 30.30 25.62 -7.49
C VAL A 108 30.28 24.21 -6.92
N GLU A 109 30.50 24.07 -5.62
CA GLU A 109 30.42 22.81 -4.91
C GLU A 109 29.00 22.23 -5.04
N ARG A 110 28.89 20.93 -5.27
CA ARG A 110 27.62 20.20 -5.33
C ARG A 110 27.67 18.98 -4.44
N LYS A 111 26.55 18.69 -3.82
CA LYS A 111 26.40 17.48 -2.98
C LYS A 111 25.06 16.84 -3.22
N VAL A 112 25.01 15.52 -3.07
CA VAL A 112 23.75 14.80 -3.00
C VAL A 112 23.08 15.15 -1.68
N VAL A 113 21.97 15.88 -1.77
CA VAL A 113 21.21 16.36 -0.61
C VAL A 113 20.12 15.39 -0.20
N ARG A 114 19.60 14.62 -1.14
CA ARG A 114 18.53 13.66 -0.93
C ARG A 114 18.59 12.55 -1.96
N ILE A 115 18.24 11.32 -1.55
CA ILE A 115 17.99 10.19 -2.45
C ILE A 115 16.50 9.91 -2.41
N VAL A 116 15.86 9.96 -3.58
CA VAL A 116 14.43 9.66 -3.75
C VAL A 116 14.30 8.22 -4.21
N THR A 117 13.67 7.39 -3.39
CA THR A 117 13.39 5.98 -3.70
C THR A 117 11.89 5.70 -3.58
N PRO A 118 11.37 4.62 -4.18
CA PRO A 118 9.94 4.30 -4.07
C PRO A 118 9.41 4.25 -2.64
N GLY A 119 10.19 3.68 -1.71
CA GLY A 119 9.79 3.48 -0.31
C GLY A 119 10.04 4.67 0.61
N THR A 120 10.80 5.69 0.18
CA THR A 120 11.17 6.83 1.04
C THR A 120 10.47 8.14 0.65
N LEU A 121 9.35 8.05 -0.06
CA LEU A 121 8.58 9.20 -0.50
C LEU A 121 7.81 9.86 0.65
N THR A 122 7.84 11.20 0.67
CA THR A 122 7.07 12.02 1.60
C THR A 122 6.30 13.14 0.89
N ASP A 123 6.66 13.44 -0.35
CA ASP A 123 6.00 14.48 -1.14
C ASP A 123 4.63 13.99 -1.63
N GLU A 124 3.58 14.77 -1.37
CA GLU A 124 2.20 14.50 -1.75
C GLU A 124 2.05 14.26 -3.26
N ALA A 125 2.78 14.99 -4.08
CA ALA A 125 2.73 14.87 -5.54
C ALA A 125 3.25 13.52 -6.08
N LEU A 126 4.04 12.80 -5.27
CA LEU A 126 4.66 11.52 -5.64
C LEU A 126 3.92 10.32 -5.05
N LEU A 127 3.08 10.54 -4.05
CA LEU A 127 2.37 9.50 -3.31
C LEU A 127 0.98 9.23 -3.90
N GLN A 128 0.55 7.97 -3.84
CA GLN A 128 -0.85 7.64 -4.07
C GLN A 128 -1.66 8.01 -2.81
N GLU A 129 -2.71 8.81 -3.00
CA GLU A 129 -3.43 9.43 -1.90
C GLU A 129 -4.03 8.40 -0.92
N ARG A 130 -4.78 7.41 -1.45
CA ARG A 130 -5.52 6.41 -0.68
C ARG A 130 -4.77 5.09 -0.49
N GLN A 131 -3.42 5.09 -0.52
CA GLN A 131 -2.58 3.92 -0.31
C GLN A 131 -1.44 4.20 0.64
N ASP A 132 -1.09 3.20 1.44
CA ASP A 132 0.16 3.18 2.20
C ASP A 132 1.35 3.10 1.23
N ASN A 133 2.46 3.73 1.59
CA ASN A 133 3.71 3.70 0.82
C ASN A 133 4.79 2.97 1.62
N LEU A 134 4.75 1.64 1.61
CA LEU A 134 5.56 0.83 2.49
C LEU A 134 6.96 0.55 1.92
N LEU A 135 7.98 0.90 2.70
CA LEU A 135 9.32 0.36 2.60
C LEU A 135 9.40 -0.89 3.50
N ALA A 136 9.86 -2.01 2.96
CA ALA A 136 10.01 -3.24 3.71
C ALA A 136 11.46 -3.70 3.78
N ALA A 137 11.81 -4.46 4.82
CA ALA A 137 13.04 -5.24 4.89
C ALA A 137 12.73 -6.67 5.31
N VAL A 138 13.46 -7.62 4.73
CA VAL A 138 13.38 -9.04 5.06
C VAL A 138 14.77 -9.57 5.40
N TYR A 139 14.85 -10.28 6.51
CA TYR A 139 16.05 -10.99 6.96
C TYR A 139 15.73 -12.46 7.17
N GLN A 140 16.56 -13.32 6.60
CA GLN A 140 16.41 -14.77 6.75
C GLN A 140 17.34 -15.28 7.86
N GLY A 141 16.75 -15.81 8.93
CA GLY A 141 17.48 -16.48 10.00
C GLY A 141 17.74 -17.96 9.71
N LYS A 142 18.36 -18.66 10.66
CA LYS A 142 18.50 -20.13 10.60
C LYS A 142 17.14 -20.83 10.68
N VAL A 143 16.22 -20.25 11.42
CA VAL A 143 14.83 -20.71 11.58
C VAL A 143 13.94 -19.48 11.43
N GLY A 144 13.15 -19.42 10.36
CA GLY A 144 12.20 -18.33 10.12
C GLY A 144 12.80 -17.05 9.53
N PHE A 145 11.97 -16.02 9.48
CA PHE A 145 12.24 -14.75 8.84
C PHE A 145 11.87 -13.59 9.77
N GLY A 146 12.70 -12.56 9.77
CA GLY A 146 12.37 -11.25 10.31
C GLY A 146 11.84 -10.36 9.20
N TYR A 147 10.71 -9.74 9.41
CA TYR A 147 10.08 -8.84 8.47
C TYR A 147 9.78 -7.50 9.16
N ALA A 148 10.09 -6.41 8.50
CA ALA A 148 9.79 -5.08 8.99
C ALA A 148 9.23 -4.21 7.86
N THR A 149 8.27 -3.34 8.18
CA THR A 149 7.69 -2.36 7.25
C THR A 149 7.65 -0.98 7.88
N LEU A 150 7.99 0.03 7.10
CA LEU A 150 7.94 1.42 7.48
C LEU A 150 7.18 2.23 6.42
N ASP A 151 6.12 2.91 6.82
CA ASP A 151 5.52 3.97 6.05
C ASP A 151 6.06 5.31 6.54
N VAL A 152 6.99 5.87 5.81
CA VAL A 152 7.64 7.13 6.15
C VAL A 152 6.66 8.30 6.10
N SER A 153 5.65 8.21 5.22
CA SER A 153 4.66 9.28 5.05
C SER A 153 3.66 9.38 6.20
N SER A 154 3.55 8.36 7.05
CA SER A 154 2.68 8.32 8.24
C SER A 154 3.45 8.09 9.54
N GLY A 155 4.70 7.63 9.47
CA GLY A 155 5.50 7.23 10.64
C GLY A 155 5.15 5.86 11.20
N ARG A 156 4.36 5.06 10.49
CA ARG A 156 3.94 3.71 10.93
C ARG A 156 5.04 2.69 10.71
N PHE A 157 5.57 2.14 11.80
CA PHE A 157 6.64 1.17 11.82
C PHE A 157 6.15 -0.16 12.43
N VAL A 158 6.17 -1.23 11.66
CA VAL A 158 5.64 -2.54 12.06
C VAL A 158 6.68 -3.62 11.82
N ILE A 159 6.81 -4.55 12.77
CA ILE A 159 7.68 -5.72 12.67
C ILE A 159 6.90 -7.01 12.85
N ALA A 160 7.36 -8.08 12.22
CA ALA A 160 6.80 -9.43 12.35
C ALA A 160 7.90 -10.49 12.36
N GLU A 161 7.76 -11.48 13.24
CA GLU A 161 8.53 -12.72 13.18
C GLU A 161 7.70 -13.79 12.50
N LEU A 162 8.25 -14.45 11.50
CA LEU A 162 7.56 -15.37 10.61
C LEU A 162 8.31 -16.69 10.57
N ASP A 163 7.63 -17.77 10.96
CA ASP A 163 8.28 -19.07 11.13
C ASP A 163 8.48 -19.81 9.81
N THR A 164 7.66 -19.52 8.81
CA THR A 164 7.63 -20.25 7.54
C THR A 164 7.72 -19.34 6.32
N ARG A 165 8.12 -19.95 5.20
CA ARG A 165 8.12 -19.28 3.88
C ARG A 165 6.72 -18.79 3.48
N GLU A 166 5.70 -19.59 3.74
CA GLU A 166 4.30 -19.29 3.43
C GLU A 166 3.81 -18.09 4.25
N SER A 167 4.22 -17.97 5.51
CA SER A 167 3.91 -16.80 6.35
C SER A 167 4.57 -15.53 5.81
N LEU A 168 5.80 -15.62 5.31
CA LEU A 168 6.46 -14.48 4.66
C LEU A 168 5.75 -14.09 3.36
N GLU A 169 5.37 -15.07 2.53
CA GLU A 169 4.61 -14.80 1.30
C GLU A 169 3.28 -14.12 1.60
N ALA A 170 2.55 -14.58 2.62
CA ALA A 170 1.29 -13.98 3.06
C ALA A 170 1.48 -12.52 3.53
N GLU A 171 2.57 -12.22 4.26
CA GLU A 171 2.88 -10.88 4.74
C GLU A 171 3.33 -9.94 3.59
N LEU A 172 4.14 -10.42 2.66
CA LEU A 172 4.51 -9.70 1.46
C LEU A 172 3.28 -9.34 0.61
N GLN A 173 2.35 -10.28 0.44
CA GLN A 173 1.09 -10.04 -0.26
C GLN A 173 0.19 -9.05 0.49
N ARG A 174 0.10 -9.18 1.81
CA ARG A 174 -0.71 -8.29 2.67
C ARG A 174 -0.24 -6.85 2.63
N THR A 175 1.05 -6.64 2.73
CA THR A 175 1.67 -5.32 2.82
C THR A 175 1.95 -4.70 1.47
N ASN A 176 2.17 -5.52 0.44
CA ASN A 176 2.48 -5.13 -0.94
C ASN A 176 3.44 -3.94 -1.01
N PRO A 177 4.65 -4.06 -0.44
CA PRO A 177 5.58 -2.94 -0.33
C PRO A 177 6.04 -2.44 -1.69
N VAL A 178 6.21 -1.14 -1.83
CA VAL A 178 6.71 -0.50 -3.06
C VAL A 178 8.21 -0.67 -3.22
N GLU A 179 8.92 -0.88 -2.10
CA GLU A 179 10.35 -1.14 -2.07
C GLU A 179 10.70 -2.17 -0.98
N ILE A 180 11.57 -3.14 -1.31
CA ILE A 180 11.98 -4.22 -0.40
C ILE A 180 13.50 -4.26 -0.32
N LEU A 181 14.02 -4.20 0.92
CA LEU A 181 15.40 -4.44 1.25
C LEU A 181 15.58 -5.91 1.65
N TYR A 182 16.63 -6.54 1.18
CA TYR A 182 16.92 -7.94 1.52
C TYR A 182 18.43 -8.16 1.68
N SER A 183 18.79 -9.06 2.60
CA SER A 183 20.18 -9.45 2.84
C SER A 183 20.78 -10.12 1.60
N GLU A 184 22.07 -9.93 1.37
CA GLU A 184 22.79 -10.56 0.27
C GLU A 184 22.75 -12.11 0.32
N ASP A 185 22.53 -12.68 1.49
CA ASP A 185 22.42 -14.13 1.71
C ASP A 185 20.95 -14.63 1.66
N PHE A 186 19.99 -13.77 1.28
CA PHE A 186 18.59 -14.16 1.20
C PHE A 186 18.34 -15.24 0.16
N GLY A 187 17.95 -16.46 0.61
CA GLY A 187 17.79 -17.64 -0.25
C GLY A 187 16.50 -17.68 -1.07
N GLU A 188 15.43 -16.98 -0.63
CA GLU A 188 14.08 -17.07 -1.20
C GLU A 188 13.80 -15.96 -2.23
N LEU A 189 14.74 -15.66 -3.12
CA LEU A 189 14.61 -14.59 -4.14
C LEU A 189 13.37 -14.72 -5.03
N GLY A 190 12.86 -15.94 -5.21
CA GLY A 190 11.63 -16.21 -5.95
C GLY A 190 10.40 -15.47 -5.41
N LEU A 191 10.31 -15.30 -4.07
CA LEU A 191 9.23 -14.55 -3.42
C LEU A 191 9.25 -13.06 -3.76
N LEU A 192 10.41 -12.52 -4.11
CA LEU A 192 10.59 -11.12 -4.43
C LEU A 192 10.48 -10.81 -5.93
N SER A 193 10.23 -11.81 -6.78
CA SER A 193 10.26 -11.67 -8.25
C SER A 193 9.31 -10.61 -8.79
N HIS A 194 8.12 -10.49 -8.20
CA HIS A 194 7.04 -9.59 -8.63
C HIS A 194 7.24 -8.12 -8.22
N PHE A 195 8.10 -7.86 -7.24
CA PHE A 195 8.32 -6.50 -6.74
C PHE A 195 9.32 -5.75 -7.63
N LYS A 196 8.98 -4.53 -8.02
CA LYS A 196 9.82 -3.68 -8.88
C LYS A 196 10.98 -3.03 -8.11
N GLY A 197 10.70 -2.54 -6.90
CA GLY A 197 11.67 -1.88 -6.04
C GLY A 197 12.40 -2.89 -5.13
N LYS A 198 13.40 -3.60 -5.67
CA LYS A 198 14.20 -4.59 -4.90
C LYS A 198 15.61 -4.05 -4.70
N ARG A 199 16.10 -4.10 -3.44
CA ARG A 199 17.46 -3.68 -3.13
C ARG A 199 18.16 -4.68 -2.25
N ARG A 200 19.25 -5.22 -2.76
CA ARG A 200 20.17 -6.04 -2.01
C ARG A 200 20.99 -5.16 -1.06
N ARG A 201 21.08 -5.57 0.21
CA ARG A 201 21.86 -4.87 1.23
C ARG A 201 22.92 -5.81 1.82
N PRO A 202 24.08 -5.29 2.22
CA PRO A 202 25.13 -6.11 2.81
C PRO A 202 24.68 -6.65 4.17
N GLU A 203 25.20 -7.81 4.56
CA GLU A 203 24.78 -8.55 5.77
C GLU A 203 25.00 -7.72 7.05
N TRP A 204 26.05 -6.88 7.10
CA TRP A 204 26.33 -6.06 8.29
C TRP A 204 25.22 -5.02 8.61
N GLU A 205 24.39 -4.66 7.67
CA GLU A 205 23.22 -3.80 7.94
C GLU A 205 22.10 -4.51 8.71
N PHE A 206 22.14 -5.82 8.75
CA PHE A 206 21.26 -6.67 9.53
C PHE A 206 21.92 -7.16 10.84
N ASP A 207 23.05 -6.58 11.25
CA ASP A 207 23.68 -6.91 12.53
C ASP A 207 22.76 -6.55 13.71
N TYR A 208 22.56 -7.50 14.61
CA TYR A 208 21.61 -7.35 15.73
C TYR A 208 21.99 -6.21 16.68
N ASP A 209 23.24 -6.14 17.10
CA ASP A 209 23.69 -5.15 18.08
C ASP A 209 23.64 -3.74 17.50
N THR A 210 23.99 -3.58 16.24
CA THR A 210 23.90 -2.32 15.49
C THR A 210 22.43 -1.93 15.33
N SER A 211 21.54 -2.86 14.95
CA SER A 211 20.11 -2.63 14.83
C SER A 211 19.48 -2.14 16.13
N ILE A 212 19.79 -2.78 17.26
CA ILE A 212 19.31 -2.34 18.58
C ILE A 212 19.79 -0.93 18.91
N LYS A 213 21.06 -0.61 18.69
CA LYS A 213 21.59 0.75 18.93
C LYS A 213 20.89 1.81 18.10
N LEU A 214 20.62 1.51 16.82
CA LEU A 214 19.89 2.41 15.93
C LEU A 214 18.45 2.66 16.41
N LEU A 215 17.74 1.59 16.82
CA LEU A 215 16.37 1.69 17.30
C LEU A 215 16.29 2.43 18.65
N LEU A 216 17.19 2.13 19.60
CA LEU A 216 17.26 2.84 20.88
C LEU A 216 17.52 4.33 20.68
N ALA A 217 18.45 4.68 19.78
CA ALA A 217 18.73 6.06 19.43
C ALA A 217 17.54 6.75 18.77
N GLN A 218 16.80 6.03 17.92
CA GLN A 218 15.60 6.57 17.25
C GLN A 218 14.49 6.89 18.24
N PHE A 219 14.20 5.97 19.17
CA PHE A 219 13.10 6.12 20.13
C PHE A 219 13.50 6.89 21.40
N GLY A 220 14.78 7.18 21.59
CA GLY A 220 15.27 7.87 22.78
C GLY A 220 15.10 7.06 24.08
N THR A 221 15.12 5.73 23.99
CA THR A 221 14.87 4.81 25.09
C THR A 221 16.12 4.04 25.50
N LYS A 222 16.15 3.53 26.74
CA LYS A 222 17.27 2.70 27.23
C LYS A 222 17.17 1.23 26.79
N ASP A 223 15.94 0.76 26.57
CA ASP A 223 15.64 -0.58 26.13
C ASP A 223 14.36 -0.61 25.27
N LEU A 224 14.03 -1.77 24.71
CA LEU A 224 12.85 -1.97 23.87
C LEU A 224 11.72 -2.72 24.60
N HIS A 225 11.84 -2.96 25.92
CA HIS A 225 10.82 -3.68 26.68
C HIS A 225 9.46 -2.98 26.68
N GLY A 226 9.45 -1.64 26.73
CA GLY A 226 8.23 -0.85 26.67
C GLY A 226 7.41 -1.02 25.38
N PHE A 227 8.03 -1.49 24.31
CA PHE A 227 7.36 -1.80 23.03
C PHE A 227 6.92 -3.27 22.92
N GLY A 228 7.30 -4.14 23.86
CA GLY A 228 6.97 -5.59 23.82
C GLY A 228 7.66 -6.36 22.70
N ILE A 229 8.85 -5.94 22.28
CA ILE A 229 9.56 -6.48 21.10
C ILE A 229 10.95 -7.03 21.41
N SER A 230 11.36 -7.11 22.66
CA SER A 230 12.73 -7.47 23.05
C SER A 230 13.15 -8.88 22.62
N ASP A 231 12.21 -9.78 22.42
CA ASP A 231 12.41 -11.17 21.97
C ASP A 231 12.38 -11.33 20.44
N ALA A 232 11.95 -10.30 19.71
CA ALA A 232 11.72 -10.33 18.26
C ALA A 232 13.02 -10.12 17.45
N ARG A 233 13.99 -11.03 17.63
CA ARG A 233 15.37 -10.85 17.17
C ARG A 233 15.51 -10.63 15.66
N LEU A 234 14.90 -11.51 14.85
CA LEU A 234 15.05 -11.44 13.38
C LEU A 234 14.38 -10.19 12.81
N SER A 235 13.20 -9.84 13.31
CA SER A 235 12.49 -8.65 12.84
C SER A 235 13.15 -7.35 13.30
N LEU A 236 13.86 -7.34 14.45
CA LEU A 236 14.66 -6.21 14.88
C LEU A 236 15.89 -5.98 13.98
N GLN A 237 16.49 -7.05 13.44
CA GLN A 237 17.55 -6.95 12.44
C GLN A 237 17.02 -6.34 11.13
N ALA A 238 15.86 -6.78 10.66
CA ALA A 238 15.19 -6.16 9.50
C ALA A 238 14.83 -4.69 9.76
N ALA A 239 14.33 -4.36 10.96
CA ALA A 239 13.99 -2.99 11.35
C ALA A 239 15.23 -2.09 11.40
N GLY A 240 16.37 -2.59 11.89
CA GLY A 240 17.65 -1.88 11.89
C GLY A 240 18.11 -1.52 10.48
N CYS A 241 18.01 -2.47 9.53
CA CYS A 241 18.32 -2.21 8.13
C CYS A 241 17.43 -1.11 7.53
N LEU A 242 16.12 -1.11 7.82
CA LEU A 242 15.22 -0.02 7.40
C LEU A 242 15.66 1.33 7.92
N MET A 243 15.99 1.41 9.21
CA MET A 243 16.43 2.67 9.84
C MET A 243 17.76 3.16 9.28
N GLN A 244 18.71 2.27 9.03
CA GLN A 244 19.98 2.61 8.40
C GLN A 244 19.75 3.14 6.98
N TYR A 245 19.00 2.41 6.16
CA TYR A 245 18.68 2.81 4.80
C TYR A 245 17.98 4.16 4.72
N PHE A 246 17.06 4.42 5.64
CA PHE A 246 16.35 5.69 5.67
C PHE A 246 17.30 6.85 6.06
N LYS A 247 18.16 6.67 7.06
CA LYS A 247 19.18 7.65 7.43
C LYS A 247 20.12 8.00 6.28
N ASP A 248 20.53 6.97 5.52
CA ASP A 248 21.43 7.15 4.37
C ASP A 248 20.75 7.91 3.23
N THR A 249 19.45 7.69 3.03
CA THR A 249 18.70 8.30 1.92
C THR A 249 18.20 9.70 2.22
N GLN A 250 17.70 9.96 3.41
CA GLN A 250 17.08 11.25 3.78
C GLN A 250 18.01 12.18 4.55
N ARG A 251 18.99 11.66 5.28
CA ARG A 251 20.00 12.41 6.05
C ARG A 251 19.41 13.42 7.05
N THR A 252 18.18 13.15 7.55
CA THR A 252 17.45 14.00 8.51
C THR A 252 16.99 13.19 9.71
N ALA A 253 16.67 13.88 10.82
CA ALA A 253 16.01 13.28 11.97
C ALA A 253 14.57 12.85 11.62
N LEU A 254 14.04 11.84 12.31
CA LEU A 254 12.75 11.20 12.06
C LEU A 254 11.82 11.28 13.27
N PRO A 255 11.50 12.47 13.81
CA PRO A 255 10.77 12.59 15.08
C PRO A 255 9.33 12.03 15.00
N HIS A 256 8.76 11.87 13.81
CA HIS A 256 7.45 11.28 13.61
C HIS A 256 7.44 9.74 13.71
N ILE A 257 8.61 9.09 13.66
CA ILE A 257 8.74 7.65 13.90
C ILE A 257 9.09 7.48 15.38
N ASN A 258 8.07 7.46 16.23
CA ASN A 258 8.18 7.43 17.68
C ASN A 258 7.76 6.12 18.34
N ALA A 259 7.27 5.16 17.56
CA ALA A 259 6.85 3.85 18.03
C ALA A 259 7.11 2.77 16.99
N ILE A 260 7.27 1.55 17.46
CA ILE A 260 7.37 0.34 16.65
C ILE A 260 6.34 -0.67 17.20
N ILE A 261 5.59 -1.31 16.30
CA ILE A 261 4.49 -2.20 16.66
C ILE A 261 4.85 -3.61 16.18
N ARG A 262 4.72 -4.59 17.08
CA ARG A 262 4.82 -5.99 16.71
C ARG A 262 3.48 -6.45 16.11
N PHE A 263 3.50 -6.93 14.89
CA PHE A 263 2.38 -7.65 14.31
C PHE A 263 2.40 -9.09 14.82
N ASN A 264 1.33 -9.49 15.49
CA ASN A 264 1.15 -10.87 15.93
C ASN A 264 0.03 -11.50 15.08
N GLN A 265 0.34 -12.56 14.35
CA GLN A 265 -0.65 -13.28 13.54
C GLN A 265 -1.83 -13.80 14.37
N ALA A 266 -1.63 -14.06 15.68
CA ALA A 266 -2.70 -14.52 16.56
C ALA A 266 -3.80 -13.47 16.82
N ASP A 267 -3.54 -12.18 16.61
CA ASP A 267 -4.49 -11.10 16.89
C ASP A 267 -5.50 -10.88 15.76
N SER A 268 -5.21 -11.43 14.57
CA SER A 268 -6.08 -11.32 13.40
C SER A 268 -6.36 -12.69 12.75
N ILE A 269 -7.43 -12.76 11.97
CA ILE A 269 -7.70 -13.91 11.11
C ILE A 269 -6.57 -14.01 10.08
N VAL A 270 -5.94 -15.17 10.03
CA VAL A 270 -4.87 -15.44 9.05
C VAL A 270 -5.49 -15.68 7.68
N LEU A 271 -5.04 -14.91 6.72
CA LEU A 271 -5.37 -15.06 5.29
C LEU A 271 -4.07 -15.33 4.53
N ASP A 272 -3.99 -16.43 3.82
CA ASP A 272 -2.84 -16.69 2.95
C ASP A 272 -2.88 -15.85 1.65
N ALA A 273 -1.81 -15.91 0.87
CA ALA A 273 -1.69 -15.14 -0.36
C ALA A 273 -2.79 -15.50 -1.39
N ALA A 274 -3.09 -16.80 -1.52
CA ALA A 274 -4.14 -17.29 -2.41
C ALA A 274 -5.52 -16.77 -2.00
N THR A 275 -5.84 -16.81 -0.72
CA THR A 275 -7.12 -16.34 -0.16
C THR A 275 -7.31 -14.85 -0.40
N ARG A 276 -6.30 -14.02 -0.14
CA ARG A 276 -6.38 -12.56 -0.40
C ARG A 276 -6.69 -12.25 -1.86
N ARG A 277 -6.03 -12.96 -2.77
CA ARG A 277 -6.24 -12.83 -4.22
C ARG A 277 -7.62 -13.34 -4.64
N ASN A 278 -8.01 -14.52 -4.17
CA ASN A 278 -9.26 -15.16 -4.57
C ASN A 278 -10.51 -14.42 -4.05
N LEU A 279 -10.42 -13.76 -2.89
CA LEU A 279 -11.48 -12.93 -2.34
C LEU A 279 -11.53 -11.51 -2.91
N GLU A 280 -10.54 -11.12 -3.73
CA GLU A 280 -10.45 -9.81 -4.37
C GLU A 280 -10.66 -8.66 -3.37
N LEU A 281 -9.90 -8.68 -2.26
CA LEU A 281 -10.12 -7.78 -1.13
C LEU A 281 -9.88 -6.31 -1.49
N THR A 282 -8.71 -6.00 -2.09
CA THR A 282 -8.28 -4.63 -2.47
C THR A 282 -7.79 -4.54 -3.91
N GLN A 283 -7.54 -5.69 -4.54
CA GLN A 283 -7.19 -5.82 -5.94
C GLN A 283 -7.97 -6.97 -6.55
N ASN A 284 -8.48 -6.77 -7.75
CA ASN A 284 -9.15 -7.83 -8.52
C ASN A 284 -8.11 -8.73 -9.22
N LEU A 285 -8.56 -9.85 -9.78
CA LEU A 285 -7.69 -10.83 -10.46
C LEU A 285 -6.93 -10.24 -11.65
N ALA A 286 -7.41 -9.14 -12.25
CA ALA A 286 -6.73 -8.43 -13.33
C ALA A 286 -5.72 -7.36 -12.82
N GLY A 287 -5.54 -7.25 -11.49
CA GLY A 287 -4.65 -6.28 -10.86
C GLY A 287 -5.24 -4.86 -10.68
N GLY A 288 -6.51 -4.65 -11.08
CA GLY A 288 -7.25 -3.40 -10.88
C GLY A 288 -7.85 -3.31 -9.47
N ARG A 289 -8.43 -2.14 -9.16
CA ARG A 289 -9.09 -1.89 -7.86
C ARG A 289 -10.61 -1.93 -7.94
N ASN A 290 -11.16 -1.83 -9.13
CA ASN A 290 -12.60 -1.89 -9.35
C ASN A 290 -13.12 -3.29 -9.00
N ASN A 291 -14.37 -3.36 -8.56
CA ASN A 291 -15.04 -4.62 -8.24
C ASN A 291 -14.34 -5.42 -7.14
N THR A 292 -13.77 -4.74 -6.15
CA THR A 292 -13.17 -5.34 -4.96
C THR A 292 -14.01 -5.05 -3.73
N LEU A 293 -13.79 -5.79 -2.63
CA LEU A 293 -14.46 -5.50 -1.35
C LEU A 293 -14.17 -4.06 -0.89
N ALA A 294 -12.91 -3.63 -0.98
CA ALA A 294 -12.52 -2.27 -0.64
C ALA A 294 -13.25 -1.22 -1.48
N ALA A 295 -13.42 -1.45 -2.79
CA ALA A 295 -14.14 -0.52 -3.67
C ALA A 295 -15.63 -0.36 -3.30
N VAL A 296 -16.26 -1.39 -2.74
CA VAL A 296 -17.64 -1.34 -2.27
C VAL A 296 -17.74 -0.62 -0.92
N LEU A 297 -16.79 -0.87 -0.03
CA LEU A 297 -16.84 -0.34 1.35
C LEU A 297 -16.26 1.06 1.49
N ASP A 298 -15.35 1.48 0.61
CA ASP A 298 -14.64 2.76 0.76
C ASP A 298 -15.43 3.94 0.22
N ASN A 299 -16.19 4.57 1.10
CA ASN A 299 -16.78 5.90 0.95
C ASN A 299 -16.24 6.85 2.03
N THR A 300 -15.02 6.61 2.50
CA THR A 300 -14.39 7.44 3.52
C THR A 300 -14.19 8.87 3.04
N ALA A 301 -14.36 9.82 3.95
CA ALA A 301 -14.23 11.25 3.71
C ALA A 301 -12.77 11.66 3.47
N THR A 302 -11.81 10.95 4.09
CA THR A 302 -10.38 11.29 4.07
C THR A 302 -9.53 10.19 3.45
N ALA A 303 -8.39 10.57 2.90
CA ALA A 303 -7.41 9.61 2.40
C ALA A 303 -6.81 8.73 3.52
N MET A 304 -6.61 9.30 4.72
CA MET A 304 -6.11 8.56 5.89
C MET A 304 -7.13 7.53 6.38
N GLY A 305 -8.44 7.83 6.33
CA GLY A 305 -9.51 6.87 6.60
C GLY A 305 -9.51 5.72 5.59
N SER A 306 -9.38 6.02 4.30
CA SER A 306 -9.28 5.01 3.24
C SER A 306 -8.10 4.05 3.46
N ARG A 307 -6.91 4.56 3.79
CA ARG A 307 -5.74 3.73 4.13
C ARG A 307 -6.01 2.86 5.35
N MET A 308 -6.66 3.40 6.39
CA MET A 308 -7.02 2.65 7.59
C MET A 308 -8.03 1.55 7.28
N LEU A 309 -9.05 1.81 6.47
CA LEU A 309 -10.03 0.81 6.03
C LEU A 309 -9.35 -0.35 5.30
N GLN A 310 -8.43 -0.08 4.38
CA GLN A 310 -7.70 -1.13 3.68
C GLN A 310 -6.86 -1.98 4.65
N ARG A 311 -6.23 -1.35 5.63
CA ARG A 311 -5.51 -2.06 6.71
C ARG A 311 -6.44 -2.98 7.49
N TRP A 312 -7.64 -2.52 7.85
CA TRP A 312 -8.64 -3.33 8.57
C TRP A 312 -9.13 -4.52 7.74
N ILE A 313 -9.39 -4.32 6.45
CA ILE A 313 -9.78 -5.42 5.53
C ILE A 313 -8.68 -6.51 5.49
N HIS A 314 -7.42 -6.11 5.53
CA HIS A 314 -6.30 -7.05 5.50
C HIS A 314 -5.94 -7.65 6.87
N GLN A 315 -6.50 -7.13 7.95
CA GLN A 315 -6.27 -7.56 9.33
C GLN A 315 -7.59 -7.69 10.10
N PRO A 316 -8.49 -8.63 9.71
CA PRO A 316 -9.73 -8.86 10.45
C PRO A 316 -9.41 -9.33 11.86
N LEU A 317 -10.04 -8.73 12.87
CA LEU A 317 -9.75 -8.96 14.27
C LEU A 317 -10.26 -10.33 14.74
N ARG A 318 -9.56 -10.92 15.72
CA ARG A 318 -10.01 -12.12 16.44
C ARG A 318 -10.61 -11.79 17.81
N ASP A 319 -10.21 -10.67 18.41
CA ASP A 319 -10.75 -10.24 19.72
C ASP A 319 -12.20 -9.74 19.59
N PRO A 320 -13.18 -10.49 20.15
CA PRO A 320 -14.59 -10.11 20.05
C PRO A 320 -14.90 -8.78 20.76
N ASN A 321 -14.14 -8.40 21.80
CA ASN A 321 -14.36 -7.14 22.50
C ASN A 321 -14.06 -5.94 21.61
N GLN A 322 -12.99 -5.98 20.84
CA GLN A 322 -12.65 -4.92 19.91
C GLN A 322 -13.66 -4.85 18.76
N ILE A 323 -14.10 -6.01 18.25
CA ILE A 323 -15.12 -6.06 17.18
C ILE A 323 -16.44 -5.47 17.69
N ILE A 324 -16.92 -5.88 18.86
CA ILE A 324 -18.15 -5.36 19.47
C ILE A 324 -18.04 -3.87 19.75
N ALA A 325 -16.89 -3.38 20.18
CA ALA A 325 -16.65 -1.96 20.40
C ALA A 325 -16.84 -1.14 19.11
N ARG A 326 -16.30 -1.63 17.97
CA ARG A 326 -16.52 -1.02 16.65
C ARG A 326 -17.98 -1.09 16.23
N GLN A 327 -18.61 -2.25 16.33
CA GLN A 327 -20.02 -2.44 15.97
C GLN A 327 -20.95 -1.56 16.80
N THR A 328 -20.68 -1.41 18.10
CA THR A 328 -21.44 -0.54 18.99
C THR A 328 -21.33 0.92 18.56
N ALA A 329 -20.12 1.37 18.23
CA ALA A 329 -19.88 2.71 17.71
C ALA A 329 -20.62 2.95 16.38
N VAL A 330 -20.52 2.02 15.43
CA VAL A 330 -21.24 2.09 14.15
C VAL A 330 -22.76 2.15 14.36
N ASN A 331 -23.30 1.30 15.24
CA ASN A 331 -24.73 1.26 15.52
C ASN A 331 -25.23 2.56 16.17
N GLU A 332 -24.44 3.16 17.06
CA GLU A 332 -24.73 4.45 17.66
C GLU A 332 -24.73 5.57 16.62
N LEU A 333 -23.69 5.65 15.78
CA LEU A 333 -23.59 6.62 14.70
C LEU A 333 -24.77 6.53 13.73
N LEU A 334 -25.17 5.30 13.37
CA LEU A 334 -26.31 5.05 12.51
C LEU A 334 -27.63 5.48 13.15
N LYS A 335 -27.88 5.08 14.40
CA LYS A 335 -29.13 5.41 15.11
C LYS A 335 -29.34 6.90 15.37
N THR A 336 -28.25 7.63 15.63
CA THR A 336 -28.30 9.07 15.89
C THR A 336 -28.26 9.91 14.60
N GLY A 337 -27.93 9.29 13.45
CA GLY A 337 -27.68 10.01 12.19
C GLY A 337 -26.41 10.87 12.23
N THR A 338 -25.55 10.74 13.25
CA THR A 338 -24.35 11.57 13.43
C THR A 338 -23.29 11.29 12.36
N HIS A 339 -23.34 10.16 11.68
CA HIS A 339 -22.39 9.80 10.61
C HIS A 339 -22.44 10.79 9.43
N GLU A 340 -23.59 11.34 9.08
CA GLU A 340 -23.70 12.31 7.97
C GLU A 340 -22.95 13.64 8.27
N PRO A 341 -23.24 14.36 9.37
CA PRO A 341 -22.49 15.58 9.67
C PRO A 341 -21.00 15.32 9.93
N LEU A 342 -20.63 14.18 10.53
CA LEU A 342 -19.24 13.79 10.70
C LEU A 342 -18.52 13.60 9.37
N HIS A 343 -19.15 12.97 8.39
CA HIS A 343 -18.58 12.78 7.08
C HIS A 343 -18.23 14.12 6.41
N GLU A 344 -19.13 15.10 6.44
CA GLU A 344 -18.88 16.43 5.88
C GLU A 344 -17.79 17.21 6.64
N GLN A 345 -17.74 17.08 7.97
CA GLN A 345 -16.68 17.69 8.77
C GLN A 345 -15.31 17.06 8.47
N LEU A 346 -15.26 15.72 8.44
CA LEU A 346 -14.02 14.98 8.14
C LEU A 346 -13.50 15.26 6.73
N LYS A 347 -14.38 15.44 5.74
CA LYS A 347 -14.01 15.79 4.37
C LYS A 347 -13.22 17.10 4.28
N ALA A 348 -13.51 18.05 5.15
CA ALA A 348 -12.79 19.32 5.23
C ALA A 348 -11.47 19.23 5.99
N LEU A 349 -11.20 18.12 6.70
CA LEU A 349 -10.00 17.93 7.52
C LEU A 349 -8.72 17.72 6.67
N GLY A 350 -8.85 17.02 5.56
CA GLY A 350 -7.71 16.66 4.70
C GLY A 350 -6.85 15.51 5.26
N ASP A 351 -5.63 15.34 4.73
CA ASP A 351 -4.70 14.27 5.10
C ASP A 351 -3.68 14.74 6.16
N ILE A 352 -4.16 14.86 7.39
CA ILE A 352 -3.33 15.31 8.53
C ILE A 352 -2.22 14.29 8.83
N GLU A 353 -2.45 13.01 8.66
CA GLU A 353 -1.44 11.96 8.89
C GLU A 353 -0.15 12.26 8.10
N ARG A 354 -0.26 12.54 6.80
CA ARG A 354 0.87 12.86 5.94
C ARG A 354 1.43 14.27 6.16
N ILE A 355 0.60 15.21 6.56
CA ILE A 355 1.07 16.55 6.93
C ILE A 355 1.99 16.46 8.15
N MET A 356 1.67 15.65 9.16
CA MET A 356 2.52 15.46 10.35
C MET A 356 3.90 14.92 10.00
N ALA A 357 4.00 13.98 9.08
CA ALA A 357 5.29 13.48 8.61
C ALA A 357 6.12 14.57 7.92
N ARG A 358 5.50 15.38 7.05
CA ARG A 358 6.19 16.49 6.36
C ARG A 358 6.61 17.60 7.33
N LEU A 359 5.80 17.88 8.35
CA LEU A 359 6.18 18.80 9.42
C LEU A 359 7.41 18.28 10.19
N ALA A 360 7.40 17.02 10.58
CA ALA A 360 8.49 16.39 11.29
C ALA A 360 9.82 16.42 10.49
N LEU A 361 9.72 16.20 9.18
CA LEU A 361 10.86 16.23 8.26
C LEU A 361 11.24 17.65 7.80
N ARG A 362 10.54 18.68 8.24
CA ARG A 362 10.68 20.08 7.81
C ARG A 362 10.56 20.29 6.29
N THR A 363 9.79 19.42 5.65
CA THR A 363 9.50 19.46 4.21
C THR A 363 8.08 19.98 3.91
N ALA A 364 7.30 20.29 4.94
CA ALA A 364 5.96 20.83 4.81
C ALA A 364 5.98 22.16 4.04
N ARG A 365 4.99 22.34 3.19
CA ARG A 365 4.80 23.56 2.38
C ARG A 365 3.84 24.53 3.08
N PRO A 366 3.81 25.81 2.70
CA PRO A 366 2.88 26.77 3.30
C PRO A 366 1.40 26.31 3.31
N ARG A 367 0.98 25.60 2.29
CA ARG A 367 -0.38 25.03 2.23
C ARG A 367 -0.63 23.91 3.25
N ASP A 368 0.40 23.18 3.67
CA ASP A 368 0.25 22.15 4.71
C ASP A 368 -0.08 22.80 6.06
N PHE A 369 0.56 23.92 6.40
CA PHE A 369 0.23 24.69 7.59
C PHE A 369 -1.17 25.31 7.53
N ALA A 370 -1.59 25.81 6.37
CA ALA A 370 -2.95 26.31 6.17
C ALA A 370 -3.99 25.19 6.33
N ARG A 371 -3.72 24.00 5.81
CA ARG A 371 -4.57 22.80 6.00
C ARG A 371 -4.62 22.36 7.47
N LEU A 372 -3.46 22.36 8.16
CA LEU A 372 -3.44 22.05 9.59
C LEU A 372 -4.25 23.06 10.38
N ARG A 373 -4.11 24.37 10.11
CA ARG A 373 -4.93 25.43 10.71
C ARG A 373 -6.42 25.14 10.52
N GLN A 374 -6.84 24.84 9.28
CA GLN A 374 -8.23 24.51 8.97
C GLN A 374 -8.72 23.28 9.76
N ALA A 375 -7.88 22.25 9.88
CA ALA A 375 -8.18 21.05 10.64
C ALA A 375 -8.37 21.36 12.14
N LEU A 376 -7.50 22.19 12.72
CA LEU A 376 -7.62 22.60 14.12
C LEU A 376 -8.85 23.48 14.35
N ASN A 377 -9.25 24.29 13.38
CA ASN A 377 -10.48 25.10 13.45
C ASN A 377 -11.75 24.25 13.43
N LEU A 378 -11.71 23.05 12.85
CA LEU A 378 -12.85 22.12 12.81
C LEU A 378 -12.99 21.28 14.07
N LEU A 379 -11.95 21.15 14.89
CA LEU A 379 -11.96 20.31 16.10
C LEU A 379 -13.13 20.59 17.06
N PRO A 380 -13.47 21.83 17.42
CA PRO A 380 -14.60 22.10 18.31
C PRO A 380 -15.93 21.57 17.76
N GLN A 381 -16.14 21.64 16.45
CA GLN A 381 -17.34 21.11 15.80
C GLN A 381 -17.39 19.58 15.83
N LEU A 382 -16.24 18.92 15.55
CA LEU A 382 -16.10 17.46 15.66
C LEU A 382 -16.38 16.99 17.10
N GLN A 383 -15.80 17.66 18.09
CA GLN A 383 -16.01 17.35 19.51
C GLN A 383 -17.46 17.54 19.92
N GLN A 384 -18.13 18.59 19.45
CA GLN A 384 -19.54 18.83 19.69
C GLN A 384 -20.43 17.72 19.11
N SER A 385 -20.13 17.25 17.90
CA SER A 385 -20.82 16.12 17.28
C SER A 385 -20.64 14.83 18.08
N LEU A 386 -19.43 14.58 18.59
CA LEU A 386 -19.11 13.41 19.41
C LEU A 386 -19.64 13.48 20.84
N ALA A 387 -19.83 14.66 21.41
CA ALA A 387 -20.34 14.85 22.79
C ALA A 387 -21.74 14.27 23.00
N GLN A 388 -22.48 14.03 21.91
CA GLN A 388 -23.82 13.41 21.96
C GLN A 388 -23.76 11.87 21.99
N LEU A 389 -22.58 11.29 21.78
CA LEU A 389 -22.36 9.85 21.71
C LEU A 389 -21.88 9.31 23.05
N SER A 390 -22.31 8.10 23.38
CA SER A 390 -22.05 7.45 24.67
C SER A 390 -21.27 6.13 24.57
N ALA A 391 -21.12 5.58 23.39
CA ALA A 391 -20.37 4.35 23.19
C ALA A 391 -18.91 4.53 23.66
N PRO A 392 -18.37 3.63 24.48
CA PRO A 392 -17.03 3.82 25.07
C PRO A 392 -15.94 4.06 24.03
N HIS A 393 -16.08 3.46 22.85
CA HIS A 393 -15.11 3.60 21.77
C HIS A 393 -15.15 5.00 21.13
N THR A 394 -16.35 5.53 20.84
CA THR A 394 -16.51 6.89 20.31
C THR A 394 -16.08 7.96 21.32
N VAL A 395 -16.37 7.76 22.60
CA VAL A 395 -15.90 8.63 23.68
C VAL A 395 -14.38 8.66 23.75
N LYS A 396 -13.72 7.48 23.67
CA LYS A 396 -12.26 7.39 23.64
C LYS A 396 -11.66 8.11 22.42
N LEU A 397 -12.25 7.96 21.25
CA LEU A 397 -11.80 8.67 20.04
C LEU A 397 -11.96 10.18 20.21
N GLY A 398 -13.07 10.65 20.79
CA GLY A 398 -13.27 12.06 21.10
C GLY A 398 -12.19 12.64 22.03
N GLN A 399 -11.74 11.87 23.03
CA GLN A 399 -10.64 12.27 23.91
C GLN A 399 -9.30 12.33 23.17
N LEU A 400 -9.05 11.39 22.25
CA LEU A 400 -7.81 11.33 21.46
C LEU A 400 -7.72 12.43 20.38
N LEU A 401 -8.84 13.02 19.97
CA LEU A 401 -8.84 14.20 19.09
C LEU A 401 -8.11 15.38 19.74
N GLY A 402 -8.15 15.49 21.09
CA GLY A 402 -7.43 16.51 21.83
C GLY A 402 -7.92 17.93 21.61
N GLU A 403 -7.18 18.90 22.15
CA GLU A 403 -7.40 20.34 21.99
C GLU A 403 -6.06 21.02 21.73
N PHE A 404 -6.02 21.92 20.76
CA PHE A 404 -4.79 22.60 20.33
C PHE A 404 -4.99 24.12 20.18
N PRO A 405 -5.45 24.84 21.23
CA PRO A 405 -5.80 26.27 21.13
C PRO A 405 -4.58 27.15 20.86
N GLU A 406 -3.40 26.79 21.39
CA GLU A 406 -2.18 27.56 21.20
C GLU A 406 -1.68 27.43 19.75
N GLU A 407 -1.63 26.22 19.22
CA GLU A 407 -1.22 25.93 17.85
C GLU A 407 -2.22 26.52 16.84
N GLN A 408 -3.51 26.45 17.13
CA GLN A 408 -4.56 27.10 16.33
C GLN A 408 -4.35 28.60 16.26
N GLN A 409 -4.20 29.29 17.40
CA GLN A 409 -3.98 30.73 17.44
C GLN A 409 -2.67 31.12 16.78
N LEU A 410 -1.61 30.33 16.96
CA LEU A 410 -0.33 30.55 16.31
C LEU A 410 -0.51 30.56 14.79
N LEU A 411 -1.14 29.54 14.23
CA LEU A 411 -1.33 29.41 12.78
C LEU A 411 -2.28 30.45 12.21
N GLU A 412 -3.34 30.84 12.95
CA GLU A 412 -4.23 31.93 12.57
C GLU A 412 -3.50 33.28 12.46
N ARG A 413 -2.59 33.54 13.37
CA ARG A 413 -1.82 34.79 13.37
C ARG A 413 -0.66 34.78 12.37
N ALA A 414 -0.04 33.61 12.14
CA ALA A 414 1.19 33.52 11.39
C ALA A 414 0.98 33.35 9.88
N ILE A 415 -0.03 32.60 9.44
CA ILE A 415 -0.16 32.15 8.05
C ILE A 415 -1.33 32.88 7.37
N VAL A 416 -1.10 33.37 6.15
CA VAL A 416 -2.16 33.94 5.30
C VAL A 416 -3.19 32.87 4.91
N ASP A 417 -4.40 33.28 4.51
CA ASP A 417 -5.48 32.34 4.20
C ASP A 417 -5.19 31.47 2.98
N ASN A 418 -4.61 32.05 1.95
CA ASN A 418 -4.23 31.38 0.72
C ASN A 418 -2.73 31.55 0.46
N PRO A 419 -1.87 30.77 1.15
CA PRO A 419 -0.44 30.94 1.02
C PRO A 419 0.06 30.48 -0.37
N PRO A 420 1.15 31.07 -0.88
CA PRO A 420 1.82 30.64 -2.10
C PRO A 420 2.30 29.19 -1.94
N MET A 421 2.67 28.57 -3.07
CA MET A 421 3.09 27.18 -3.07
C MET A 421 4.43 26.96 -2.34
N LEU A 422 5.33 27.92 -2.45
CA LEU A 422 6.69 27.81 -1.90
C LEU A 422 7.05 29.07 -1.10
N ILE A 423 7.79 28.88 -0.01
CA ILE A 423 8.26 30.00 0.85
C ILE A 423 9.14 31.00 0.11
N ARG A 424 9.86 30.56 -0.92
CA ARG A 424 10.71 31.45 -1.74
C ARG A 424 9.93 32.50 -2.55
N ASP A 425 8.63 32.26 -2.73
CA ASP A 425 7.76 33.17 -3.47
C ASP A 425 7.38 34.41 -2.62
N GLY A 426 7.57 34.33 -1.30
CA GLY A 426 7.21 35.36 -0.33
C GLY A 426 5.71 35.48 -0.09
N GLY A 427 5.29 36.23 0.91
CA GLY A 427 3.88 36.46 1.21
C GLY A 427 3.17 35.30 1.94
N VAL A 428 3.91 34.48 2.67
CA VAL A 428 3.39 33.36 3.49
C VAL A 428 2.95 33.82 4.86
N ILE A 429 3.77 34.65 5.51
CA ILE A 429 3.52 35.16 6.86
C ILE A 429 2.52 36.31 6.79
N ARG A 430 1.48 36.25 7.63
CA ARG A 430 0.39 37.23 7.73
C ARG A 430 0.91 38.58 8.21
N GLU A 431 0.37 39.66 7.69
CA GLU A 431 0.58 41.04 8.18
C GLU A 431 0.15 41.14 9.67
N GLY A 432 0.93 41.86 10.48
CA GLY A 432 0.73 41.98 11.92
C GLY A 432 1.32 40.82 12.76
N TYR A 433 1.91 39.81 12.15
CA TYR A 433 2.62 38.74 12.88
C TYR A 433 3.98 39.21 13.38
N ASN A 434 4.72 39.98 12.56
CA ASN A 434 6.05 40.51 12.92
C ASN A 434 6.25 41.93 12.37
N ASN A 435 6.41 42.90 13.26
CA ASN A 435 6.51 44.30 12.89
C ASN A 435 7.69 44.63 11.96
N GLU A 436 8.85 43.98 12.15
CA GLU A 436 10.01 44.18 11.31
C GLU A 436 9.75 43.70 9.87
N LEU A 437 9.07 42.55 9.71
CA LEU A 437 8.67 42.05 8.39
C LEU A 437 7.71 43.00 7.69
N ASP A 438 6.74 43.55 8.43
CA ASP A 438 5.78 44.52 7.91
C ASP A 438 6.43 45.82 7.49
N GLU A 439 7.42 46.30 8.24
CA GLU A 439 8.23 47.47 7.85
C GLU A 439 8.97 47.22 6.52
N TRP A 440 9.65 46.05 6.37
CA TRP A 440 10.36 45.74 5.13
C TRP A 440 9.41 45.56 3.93
N ARG A 441 8.23 45.01 4.14
CA ARG A 441 7.20 44.91 3.11
C ARG A 441 6.63 46.26 2.72
N GLY A 442 6.29 47.11 3.70
CA GLY A 442 5.76 48.46 3.49
C GLY A 442 6.72 49.32 2.65
N LEU A 443 8.04 49.24 2.92
CA LEU A 443 9.05 49.91 2.10
C LEU A 443 9.08 49.40 0.64
N SER A 444 8.74 48.12 0.41
CA SER A 444 8.69 47.54 -0.92
C SER A 444 7.40 47.87 -1.65
N GLU A 445 6.25 47.85 -0.98
CA GLU A 445 4.90 48.12 -1.55
C GLU A 445 4.71 49.63 -1.83
N GLY A 446 5.20 50.48 -0.99
CA GLY A 446 5.22 51.94 -1.21
C GLY A 446 6.02 52.40 -2.44
N ALA A 447 6.73 51.45 -3.09
CA ALA A 447 7.53 51.74 -4.26
C ALA A 447 6.66 52.21 -5.46
N SER A 448 5.46 51.65 -5.63
CA SER A 448 4.54 52.06 -6.72
C SER A 448 4.06 53.50 -6.56
N ASP A 449 3.69 53.88 -5.33
CA ASP A 449 3.19 55.24 -5.06
C ASP A 449 4.31 56.30 -5.17
N TYR A 450 5.50 55.92 -4.67
CA TYR A 450 6.69 56.77 -4.84
C TYR A 450 7.05 57.01 -6.31
N LEU A 451 6.99 55.96 -7.16
CA LEU A 451 7.26 56.10 -8.60
C LEU A 451 6.26 57.05 -9.29
N VAL A 452 4.98 56.94 -8.93
CA VAL A 452 3.92 57.87 -9.48
C VAL A 452 4.18 59.28 -9.03
N GLN A 453 4.53 59.50 -7.75
CA GLN A 453 4.88 60.81 -7.25
C GLN A 453 6.17 61.36 -7.89
N LEU A 454 7.17 60.51 -8.05
CA LEU A 454 8.44 60.88 -8.70
C LEU A 454 8.18 61.22 -10.16
N GLU A 455 7.36 60.47 -10.87
CA GLU A 455 6.99 60.75 -12.25
C GLU A 455 6.30 62.11 -12.39
N ALA A 456 5.34 62.41 -11.53
CA ALA A 456 4.65 63.69 -11.52
C ALA A 456 5.61 64.84 -11.23
N ARG A 457 6.44 64.71 -10.19
CA ARG A 457 7.47 65.72 -9.81
C ARG A 457 8.50 65.94 -10.91
N GLU A 458 8.98 64.86 -11.51
CA GLU A 458 9.98 64.96 -12.58
C GLU A 458 9.40 65.51 -13.90
N LYS A 459 8.14 65.27 -14.23
CA LYS A 459 7.44 65.94 -15.32
C LYS A 459 7.34 67.44 -15.10
N GLU A 460 6.95 67.86 -13.91
CA GLU A 460 6.87 69.28 -13.55
C GLU A 460 8.25 69.95 -13.56
N ARG A 461 9.27 69.31 -13.00
CA ARG A 461 10.62 69.85 -12.94
C ARG A 461 11.32 69.97 -14.30
N THR A 462 11.10 68.99 -15.19
CA THR A 462 11.77 68.91 -16.49
C THR A 462 10.96 69.53 -17.62
N GLY A 463 9.66 69.72 -17.43
CA GLY A 463 8.73 70.14 -18.51
C GLY A 463 8.46 69.06 -19.57
N ILE A 464 8.93 67.84 -19.35
CA ILE A 464 8.79 66.72 -20.29
C ILE A 464 7.53 65.90 -19.96
N ASN A 465 6.42 66.27 -20.56
CA ASN A 465 5.11 65.61 -20.28
C ASN A 465 5.05 64.12 -20.68
N THR A 466 5.93 63.68 -21.56
CA THR A 466 5.99 62.26 -22.03
C THR A 466 6.89 61.37 -21.19
N LEU A 467 7.57 61.93 -20.17
CA LEU A 467 8.40 61.22 -19.25
C LEU A 467 7.59 60.15 -18.51
N LYS A 468 8.15 58.97 -18.41
CA LYS A 468 7.58 57.82 -17.60
C LYS A 468 8.65 57.27 -16.69
N VAL A 469 8.22 56.91 -15.48
CA VAL A 469 9.07 56.18 -14.54
C VAL A 469 8.59 54.71 -14.53
N GLY A 470 9.53 53.76 -14.63
CA GLY A 470 9.20 52.33 -14.72
C GLY A 470 10.28 51.47 -14.14
N TYR A 471 9.96 50.17 -14.04
CA TYR A 471 10.86 49.11 -13.56
C TYR A 471 11.02 47.99 -14.60
N ASN A 472 12.21 47.45 -14.72
CA ASN A 472 12.52 46.28 -15.55
C ASN A 472 13.45 45.34 -14.76
N ARG A 473 13.13 44.03 -14.74
CA ARG A 473 13.90 43.00 -14.03
C ARG A 473 15.39 42.96 -14.39
N VAL A 474 15.77 43.35 -15.64
CA VAL A 474 17.16 43.29 -16.12
C VAL A 474 17.90 44.57 -15.79
N HIS A 475 17.24 45.71 -15.84
CA HIS A 475 17.87 47.06 -15.75
C HIS A 475 17.42 47.87 -14.52
N GLY A 476 16.56 47.29 -13.65
CA GLY A 476 16.02 48.00 -12.48
C GLY A 476 15.09 49.17 -12.79
N TYR A 477 15.05 50.16 -11.90
CA TYR A 477 14.25 51.37 -12.07
C TYR A 477 14.87 52.34 -13.11
N TYR A 478 13.99 52.96 -13.91
CA TYR A 478 14.45 53.91 -14.90
C TYR A 478 13.42 55.00 -15.14
N ILE A 479 13.90 56.14 -15.63
CA ILE A 479 13.12 57.23 -16.18
C ILE A 479 13.23 57.15 -17.72
N GLU A 480 12.11 56.95 -18.42
CA GLU A 480 12.07 56.82 -19.87
C GLU A 480 11.64 58.13 -20.49
N VAL A 481 12.41 58.64 -21.45
CA VAL A 481 12.20 59.89 -22.14
C VAL A 481 12.27 59.64 -23.65
N SER A 482 11.40 60.30 -24.41
CA SER A 482 11.47 60.26 -25.87
C SER A 482 12.82 60.77 -26.38
N ARG A 483 13.37 60.10 -27.37
CA ARG A 483 14.67 60.49 -27.96
C ARG A 483 14.63 61.89 -28.56
N LEU A 484 13.46 62.40 -28.98
CA LEU A 484 13.28 63.76 -29.45
C LEU A 484 13.44 64.83 -28.38
N GLN A 485 13.27 64.44 -27.12
CA GLN A 485 13.37 65.32 -25.93
C GLN A 485 14.62 65.03 -25.09
N SER A 486 15.53 64.21 -25.57
CA SER A 486 16.73 63.83 -24.84
C SER A 486 17.68 65.01 -24.58
N SER A 487 17.63 66.07 -25.38
CA SER A 487 18.40 67.31 -25.18
C SER A 487 17.87 68.20 -24.05
N GLN A 488 16.65 67.93 -23.55
CA GLN A 488 16.02 68.65 -22.43
C GLN A 488 16.26 67.98 -21.09
N VAL A 489 16.90 66.84 -21.13
CA VAL A 489 17.15 66.05 -19.92
C VAL A 489 18.20 66.76 -19.04
N PRO A 490 17.95 66.94 -17.72
CA PRO A 490 18.89 67.59 -16.79
C PRO A 490 20.22 66.83 -16.66
N LEU A 491 21.28 67.53 -16.29
CA LEU A 491 22.64 66.98 -16.15
C LEU A 491 22.77 65.87 -15.07
N ASN A 492 21.87 65.80 -14.12
CA ASN A 492 21.83 64.78 -13.08
C ASN A 492 21.19 63.43 -13.55
N TYR A 493 20.71 63.35 -14.79
CA TYR A 493 20.23 62.11 -15.38
C TYR A 493 21.40 61.33 -16.00
N GLN A 494 21.69 60.16 -15.49
CA GLN A 494 22.69 59.27 -16.05
C GLN A 494 21.99 58.28 -17.01
N ARG A 495 22.45 58.24 -18.26
CA ARG A 495 21.88 57.32 -19.27
C ARG A 495 22.24 55.87 -18.95
N ARG A 496 21.23 55.06 -18.85
CA ARG A 496 21.32 53.62 -18.55
C ARG A 496 21.15 52.75 -19.79
N GLN A 497 20.24 53.14 -20.71
CA GLN A 497 19.97 52.38 -21.93
C GLN A 497 19.40 53.27 -23.05
N THR A 498 19.82 52.98 -24.29
CA THR A 498 19.29 53.60 -25.46
C THR A 498 18.43 52.58 -26.24
N LEU A 499 17.17 52.88 -26.49
CA LEU A 499 16.21 52.14 -27.30
C LEU A 499 16.00 52.83 -28.64
N LYS A 500 15.24 52.21 -29.58
CA LYS A 500 15.01 52.74 -30.91
C LYS A 500 14.41 54.17 -30.91
N ASN A 501 13.41 54.44 -30.03
CA ASN A 501 12.67 55.70 -29.97
C ASN A 501 12.73 56.38 -28.58
N MET A 502 13.33 55.76 -27.58
CA MET A 502 13.33 56.17 -26.20
C MET A 502 14.74 56.05 -25.61
N GLU A 503 15.04 56.86 -24.60
CA GLU A 503 16.24 56.70 -23.79
C GLU A 503 15.84 56.52 -22.33
N ARG A 504 16.55 55.66 -21.63
CA ARG A 504 16.32 55.36 -20.22
C ARG A 504 17.45 55.92 -19.36
N TYR A 505 17.05 56.62 -18.33
CA TYR A 505 17.94 57.32 -17.42
C TYR A 505 17.73 56.85 -15.97
N ILE A 506 18.67 57.09 -15.13
CA ILE A 506 18.59 56.97 -13.68
C ILE A 506 19.09 58.24 -13.02
N THR A 507 18.45 58.68 -11.95
CA THR A 507 18.93 59.79 -11.12
C THR A 507 19.60 59.23 -9.85
N PRO A 508 20.49 59.95 -9.16
CA PRO A 508 21.06 59.51 -7.87
C PRO A 508 19.96 59.17 -6.86
N GLU A 509 18.90 59.94 -6.78
CA GLU A 509 17.75 59.71 -5.92
C GLU A 509 17.07 58.40 -6.26
N LEU A 510 16.80 58.14 -7.53
CA LEU A 510 16.12 56.91 -7.99
C LEU A 510 17.05 55.69 -7.75
N LYS A 511 18.35 55.87 -7.88
CA LYS A 511 19.34 54.83 -7.58
C LYS A 511 19.36 54.46 -6.10
N GLU A 512 19.41 55.47 -5.22
CA GLU A 512 19.35 55.28 -3.77
C GLU A 512 18.05 54.58 -3.35
N TYR A 513 16.93 54.96 -3.97
CA TYR A 513 15.62 54.35 -3.79
C TYR A 513 15.63 52.90 -4.27
N GLU A 514 16.21 52.62 -5.45
CA GLU A 514 16.34 51.26 -6.00
C GLU A 514 17.12 50.36 -5.01
N GLU A 515 18.24 50.82 -4.47
CA GLU A 515 19.04 50.09 -3.51
C GLU A 515 18.27 49.80 -2.21
N LYS A 516 17.49 50.77 -1.72
CA LYS A 516 16.65 50.60 -0.53
C LYS A 516 15.54 49.56 -0.79
N VAL A 517 14.83 49.65 -1.89
CA VAL A 517 13.74 48.73 -2.21
C VAL A 517 14.22 47.30 -2.44
N LEU A 518 15.29 47.13 -3.25
CA LEU A 518 15.85 45.80 -3.51
C LEU A 518 16.43 45.16 -2.23
N SER A 519 17.07 45.95 -1.38
CA SER A 519 17.56 45.44 -0.09
C SER A 519 16.42 45.09 0.86
N SER A 520 15.33 45.86 0.85
CA SER A 520 14.14 45.58 1.67
C SER A 520 13.43 44.28 1.25
N GLN A 521 13.28 44.03 -0.04
CA GLN A 521 12.71 42.78 -0.55
C GLN A 521 13.57 41.58 -0.13
N GLY A 522 14.90 41.68 -0.28
CA GLY A 522 15.80 40.61 0.14
C GLY A 522 15.73 40.35 1.65
N LYS A 523 15.67 41.40 2.47
CA LYS A 523 15.57 41.33 3.93
C LYS A 523 14.21 40.78 4.34
N ALA A 524 13.11 41.23 3.73
CA ALA A 524 11.78 40.73 3.99
C ALA A 524 11.69 39.20 3.71
N LEU A 525 12.21 38.73 2.56
CA LEU A 525 12.22 37.32 2.24
C LEU A 525 13.10 36.49 3.17
N ALA A 526 14.26 37.01 3.56
CA ALA A 526 15.15 36.33 4.51
C ALA A 526 14.51 36.19 5.89
N LEU A 527 13.89 37.28 6.40
CA LEU A 527 13.18 37.26 7.67
C LEU A 527 11.95 36.36 7.61
N GLU A 528 11.20 36.39 6.53
CA GLU A 528 10.05 35.53 6.33
C GLU A 528 10.44 34.05 6.36
N LYS A 529 11.57 33.66 5.74
CA LYS A 529 12.12 32.31 5.83
C LYS A 529 12.52 31.94 7.25
N GLN A 530 13.11 32.86 8.00
CA GLN A 530 13.47 32.64 9.40
C GLN A 530 12.22 32.41 10.27
N LEU A 531 11.20 33.26 10.13
CA LEU A 531 9.93 33.11 10.84
C LEU A 531 9.23 31.78 10.46
N TRP A 532 9.31 31.39 9.19
CA TRP A 532 8.81 30.13 8.72
C TRP A 532 9.49 28.92 9.41
N GLU A 533 10.83 28.94 9.52
CA GLU A 533 11.55 27.88 10.25
C GLU A 533 11.18 27.85 11.76
N GLN A 534 10.96 28.99 12.38
CA GLN A 534 10.49 29.06 13.75
C GLN A 534 9.12 28.42 13.97
N LEU A 535 8.21 28.46 12.98
CA LEU A 535 6.91 27.79 13.10
C LEU A 535 7.04 26.27 13.27
N PHE A 536 8.01 25.63 12.61
CA PHE A 536 8.29 24.22 12.85
C PHE A 536 8.69 23.97 14.31
N ASP A 537 9.60 24.79 14.85
CA ASP A 537 10.08 24.64 16.23
C ASP A 537 8.94 24.82 17.27
N LEU A 538 7.95 25.65 16.96
CA LEU A 538 6.80 25.89 17.83
C LEU A 538 5.76 24.78 17.78
N ILE A 539 5.58 24.09 16.63
CA ILE A 539 4.56 23.04 16.45
C ILE A 539 5.10 21.64 16.77
N LEU A 540 6.37 21.36 16.47
CA LEU A 540 6.98 20.03 16.67
C LEU A 540 6.87 19.47 18.10
N PRO A 541 6.89 20.25 19.18
CA PRO A 541 6.67 19.72 20.54
C PRO A 541 5.33 19.00 20.71
N LYS A 542 4.31 19.35 19.91
CA LYS A 542 2.98 18.76 19.91
C LYS A 542 2.78 17.64 18.88
N LEU A 543 3.84 17.23 18.21
CA LEU A 543 3.78 16.25 17.12
C LEU A 543 3.10 14.96 17.54
N HIS A 544 3.38 14.44 18.73
CA HIS A 544 2.81 13.17 19.22
C HIS A 544 1.29 13.24 19.40
N GLU A 545 0.80 14.31 20.01
CA GLU A 545 -0.63 14.55 20.21
C GLU A 545 -1.33 14.80 18.88
N LEU A 546 -0.71 15.54 17.97
CA LEU A 546 -1.24 15.75 16.61
C LEU A 546 -1.28 14.45 15.78
N GLN A 547 -0.34 13.53 15.98
CA GLN A 547 -0.40 12.18 15.38
C GLN A 547 -1.51 11.33 15.99
N ALA A 548 -1.76 11.46 17.31
CA ALA A 548 -2.90 10.79 17.95
C ALA A 548 -4.24 11.33 17.42
N PHE A 549 -4.35 12.64 17.24
CA PHE A 549 -5.48 13.30 16.57
C PHE A 549 -5.71 12.72 15.17
N ALA A 550 -4.67 12.67 14.32
CA ALA A 550 -4.80 12.15 12.96
C ALA A 550 -5.29 10.69 12.92
N ARG A 551 -4.76 9.84 13.83
CA ARG A 551 -5.20 8.44 13.95
C ARG A 551 -6.63 8.31 14.41
N ALA A 552 -7.05 9.09 15.44
CA ALA A 552 -8.42 9.09 15.94
C ALA A 552 -9.41 9.57 14.87
N ALA A 553 -9.05 10.61 14.12
CA ALA A 553 -9.86 11.12 13.02
C ALA A 553 -9.99 10.10 11.88
N ALA A 554 -8.92 9.37 11.53
CA ALA A 554 -8.97 8.32 10.54
C ALA A 554 -9.85 7.14 10.96
N GLU A 555 -9.80 6.74 12.24
CA GLU A 555 -10.64 5.68 12.78
C GLU A 555 -12.10 6.10 12.83
N LEU A 556 -12.37 7.32 13.25
CA LEU A 556 -13.72 7.90 13.24
C LEU A 556 -14.31 7.95 11.82
N ASP A 557 -13.49 8.28 10.83
CA ASP A 557 -13.88 8.27 9.43
C ASP A 557 -14.28 6.86 8.95
N VAL A 558 -13.53 5.83 9.32
CA VAL A 558 -13.88 4.43 8.98
C VAL A 558 -15.18 4.01 9.65
N LEU A 559 -15.39 4.34 10.94
CA LEU A 559 -16.62 3.99 11.66
C LEU A 559 -17.83 4.74 11.09
N SER A 560 -17.69 6.02 10.78
CA SER A 560 -18.71 6.84 10.12
C SER A 560 -19.03 6.27 8.71
N ASN A 561 -18.01 5.87 7.97
CA ASN A 561 -18.16 5.20 6.69
C ASN A 561 -18.92 3.86 6.80
N PHE A 562 -18.64 3.05 7.82
CA PHE A 562 -19.40 1.81 8.04
C PHE A 562 -20.88 2.06 8.35
N ALA A 563 -21.19 3.13 9.10
CA ALA A 563 -22.57 3.52 9.37
C ALA A 563 -23.28 3.95 8.07
N GLU A 564 -22.65 4.77 7.25
CA GLU A 564 -23.16 5.20 5.95
C GLU A 564 -23.36 4.02 4.99
N ARG A 565 -22.39 3.11 4.91
CA ARG A 565 -22.53 1.89 4.08
C ARG A 565 -23.63 0.99 4.57
N ALA A 566 -23.80 0.86 5.88
CA ALA A 566 -24.91 0.09 6.48
C ALA A 566 -26.28 0.65 6.06
N GLU A 567 -26.44 1.96 6.11
CA GLU A 567 -27.68 2.61 5.70
C GLU A 567 -27.93 2.51 4.20
N THR A 568 -26.94 2.91 3.40
CA THR A 568 -27.09 3.00 1.94
C THR A 568 -27.21 1.62 1.29
N LEU A 569 -26.54 0.57 1.82
CA LEU A 569 -26.50 -0.78 1.24
C LEU A 569 -27.44 -1.75 1.97
N GLY A 570 -28.15 -1.31 3.00
CA GLY A 570 -29.06 -2.16 3.76
C GLY A 570 -28.34 -3.33 4.46
N TYR A 571 -27.21 -3.04 5.12
CA TYR A 571 -26.43 -4.03 5.86
C TYR A 571 -26.88 -4.06 7.32
N ILE A 572 -26.78 -5.22 7.95
CA ILE A 572 -27.18 -5.43 9.34
C ILE A 572 -25.99 -5.69 10.26
N CYS A 573 -26.15 -5.40 11.56
CA CYS A 573 -25.14 -5.72 12.55
C CYS A 573 -25.08 -7.23 12.79
N PRO A 574 -23.94 -7.90 12.50
CA PRO A 574 -23.77 -9.32 12.79
C PRO A 574 -23.60 -9.55 14.29
N GLN A 575 -24.12 -10.68 14.78
CA GLN A 575 -23.91 -11.14 16.14
C GLN A 575 -22.65 -12.00 16.23
N LEU A 576 -21.83 -11.78 17.26
CA LEU A 576 -20.71 -12.66 17.55
C LEU A 576 -21.12 -13.72 18.57
N SER A 577 -20.74 -14.97 18.29
CA SER A 577 -20.96 -16.11 19.17
C SER A 577 -19.63 -16.60 19.78
N GLN A 578 -19.71 -17.26 20.93
CA GLN A 578 -18.57 -18.02 21.48
C GLN A 578 -18.50 -19.43 20.89
N ASP A 579 -19.61 -19.94 20.36
CA ASP A 579 -19.68 -21.24 19.73
C ASP A 579 -19.12 -21.16 18.29
N ILE A 580 -18.35 -22.17 17.91
CA ILE A 580 -17.82 -22.30 16.56
C ILE A 580 -18.99 -22.48 15.57
N GLY A 581 -19.07 -21.60 14.58
CA GLY A 581 -20.09 -21.68 13.53
C GLY A 581 -20.19 -20.42 12.70
N VAL A 582 -20.85 -20.54 11.56
CA VAL A 582 -21.22 -19.45 10.66
C VAL A 582 -22.67 -19.69 10.24
N GLN A 583 -23.56 -18.83 10.68
CA GLN A 583 -25.00 -18.87 10.33
C GLN A 583 -25.35 -17.53 9.70
N ILE A 584 -25.77 -17.57 8.45
CA ILE A 584 -26.16 -16.39 7.67
C ILE A 584 -27.49 -16.67 7.02
N ASP A 585 -28.49 -15.85 7.30
CA ASP A 585 -29.80 -15.92 6.66
C ASP A 585 -29.86 -14.86 5.57
N ALA A 586 -30.27 -15.23 4.39
CA ALA A 586 -30.40 -14.37 3.21
C ALA A 586 -29.13 -13.53 2.94
N GLY A 587 -27.98 -14.19 2.95
CA GLY A 587 -26.71 -13.54 2.65
C GLY A 587 -26.59 -13.10 1.18
N ARG A 588 -25.96 -11.93 0.94
CA ARG A 588 -25.72 -11.38 -0.38
C ARG A 588 -24.24 -11.17 -0.61
N HIS A 589 -23.77 -11.31 -1.84
CA HIS A 589 -22.36 -11.07 -2.16
C HIS A 589 -22.11 -9.56 -2.31
N PRO A 590 -21.32 -8.92 -1.44
CA PRO A 590 -21.22 -7.46 -1.38
C PRO A 590 -20.78 -6.80 -2.69
N VAL A 591 -19.92 -7.48 -3.46
CA VAL A 591 -19.40 -6.93 -4.72
C VAL A 591 -20.34 -7.27 -5.89
N VAL A 592 -20.76 -8.53 -6.03
CA VAL A 592 -21.59 -8.99 -7.17
C VAL A 592 -22.95 -8.29 -7.15
N GLU A 593 -23.56 -8.11 -5.98
CA GLU A 593 -24.82 -7.37 -5.82
C GLU A 593 -24.76 -5.94 -6.43
N ARG A 594 -23.60 -5.29 -6.33
CA ARG A 594 -23.39 -3.92 -6.84
C ARG A 594 -23.10 -3.83 -8.34
N VAL A 595 -22.54 -4.88 -8.89
CA VAL A 595 -22.10 -4.91 -10.31
C VAL A 595 -23.16 -5.56 -11.21
N SER A 596 -23.98 -6.46 -10.65
CA SER A 596 -25.03 -7.16 -11.39
C SER A 596 -26.11 -6.19 -11.86
N GLN A 597 -26.57 -6.38 -13.11
CA GLN A 597 -27.73 -5.66 -13.66
C GLN A 597 -29.06 -6.28 -13.24
N THR A 598 -29.03 -7.53 -12.73
CA THR A 598 -30.20 -8.25 -12.23
C THR A 598 -30.15 -8.28 -10.71
N PRO A 599 -31.32 -8.34 -10.02
CA PRO A 599 -31.36 -8.49 -8.57
C PRO A 599 -30.56 -9.72 -8.13
N PHE A 600 -29.73 -9.55 -7.09
CA PHE A 600 -28.97 -10.65 -6.51
C PHE A 600 -29.89 -11.59 -5.70
N ILE A 601 -29.76 -12.88 -5.91
CA ILE A 601 -30.51 -13.88 -5.14
C ILE A 601 -29.75 -14.16 -3.84
N ALA A 602 -30.37 -13.81 -2.71
CA ALA A 602 -29.81 -14.02 -1.39
C ALA A 602 -29.83 -15.50 -0.99
N ASN A 603 -28.75 -15.97 -0.36
CA ASN A 603 -28.58 -17.38 -0.01
C ASN A 603 -28.20 -17.58 1.45
N PRO A 604 -28.78 -18.58 2.15
CA PRO A 604 -28.43 -18.92 3.51
C PRO A 604 -27.18 -19.80 3.56
N VAL A 605 -26.50 -19.80 4.72
CA VAL A 605 -25.50 -20.80 5.10
C VAL A 605 -25.62 -21.11 6.57
N THR A 606 -25.52 -22.38 6.93
CA THR A 606 -25.51 -22.85 8.31
C THR A 606 -24.37 -23.84 8.48
N LEU A 607 -23.37 -23.43 9.25
CA LEU A 607 -22.24 -24.26 9.68
C LEU A 607 -22.14 -24.17 11.21
N HIS A 608 -22.09 -25.31 11.88
CA HIS A 608 -21.94 -25.43 13.33
C HIS A 608 -21.33 -26.78 13.69
N ASN A 609 -21.13 -27.07 14.98
CA ASN A 609 -20.44 -28.28 15.45
C ASN A 609 -20.98 -29.60 14.90
N GLN A 610 -22.27 -29.69 14.58
CA GLN A 610 -22.91 -30.89 14.00
C GLN A 610 -23.07 -30.80 12.47
N ARG A 611 -22.71 -29.68 11.86
CA ARG A 611 -22.81 -29.44 10.41
C ARG A 611 -21.56 -28.66 9.98
N ARG A 612 -20.46 -29.39 9.87
CA ARG A 612 -19.12 -28.81 9.64
C ARG A 612 -18.78 -28.60 8.18
N MET A 613 -19.35 -29.44 7.30
CA MET A 613 -19.02 -29.43 5.89
C MET A 613 -20.28 -29.43 5.02
N LEU A 614 -20.28 -28.58 4.02
CA LEU A 614 -21.28 -28.58 2.94
C LEU A 614 -20.62 -29.00 1.64
N ILE A 615 -21.10 -30.11 1.05
CA ILE A 615 -20.76 -30.47 -0.32
C ILE A 615 -21.69 -29.68 -1.24
N VAL A 616 -21.10 -28.79 -2.02
CA VAL A 616 -21.82 -27.82 -2.87
C VAL A 616 -21.81 -28.32 -4.31
N THR A 617 -22.98 -28.75 -4.82
CA THR A 617 -23.14 -29.23 -6.19
C THR A 617 -23.96 -28.26 -7.05
N GLY A 618 -24.05 -28.51 -8.34
CA GLY A 618 -24.80 -27.69 -9.30
C GLY A 618 -23.98 -27.29 -10.52
N PRO A 619 -24.58 -26.60 -11.49
CA PRO A 619 -23.93 -26.23 -12.75
C PRO A 619 -22.81 -25.18 -12.53
N ASN A 620 -21.83 -25.13 -13.45
CA ASN A 620 -20.70 -24.16 -13.36
C ASN A 620 -21.14 -22.69 -13.35
N MET A 621 -22.19 -22.36 -14.08
CA MET A 621 -22.77 -21.01 -14.11
C MET A 621 -23.81 -20.78 -13.01
N GLY A 622 -24.09 -21.76 -12.16
CA GLY A 622 -25.04 -21.65 -11.06
C GLY A 622 -24.64 -20.72 -9.94
N GLY A 623 -23.35 -20.35 -9.84
CA GLY A 623 -22.86 -19.40 -8.84
C GLY A 623 -22.20 -20.04 -7.61
N LYS A 624 -21.73 -21.30 -7.67
CA LYS A 624 -21.06 -22.01 -6.56
C LYS A 624 -19.92 -21.19 -5.93
N SER A 625 -18.98 -20.73 -6.75
CA SER A 625 -17.84 -19.95 -6.29
C SER A 625 -18.25 -18.58 -5.72
N THR A 626 -19.29 -17.95 -6.29
CA THR A 626 -19.88 -16.70 -5.78
C THR A 626 -20.50 -16.91 -4.40
N TYR A 627 -21.25 -18.01 -4.23
CA TYR A 627 -21.83 -18.37 -2.94
C TYR A 627 -20.78 -18.61 -1.86
N MET A 628 -19.73 -19.35 -2.17
CA MET A 628 -18.64 -19.57 -1.22
C MET A 628 -17.91 -18.28 -0.85
N ARG A 629 -17.55 -17.46 -1.84
CA ARG A 629 -16.92 -16.16 -1.60
C ARG A 629 -17.80 -15.23 -0.76
N GLN A 630 -19.11 -15.23 -0.99
CA GLN A 630 -20.08 -14.49 -0.18
C GLN A 630 -19.95 -14.83 1.31
N VAL A 631 -19.88 -16.11 1.65
CA VAL A 631 -19.76 -16.57 3.05
C VAL A 631 -18.47 -16.08 3.67
N ALA A 632 -17.34 -16.19 2.97
CA ALA A 632 -16.05 -15.73 3.45
C ALA A 632 -16.01 -14.20 3.60
N LEU A 633 -16.56 -13.44 2.64
CA LEU A 633 -16.57 -11.97 2.70
C LEU A 633 -17.46 -11.45 3.83
N ILE A 634 -18.66 -12.05 4.04
CA ILE A 634 -19.54 -11.69 5.17
C ILE A 634 -18.82 -11.97 6.50
N THR A 635 -18.16 -13.12 6.62
CA THR A 635 -17.39 -13.48 7.81
C THR A 635 -16.25 -12.48 8.04
N LEU A 636 -15.50 -12.13 7.01
CA LEU A 636 -14.42 -11.14 7.09
C LEU A 636 -14.96 -9.75 7.49
N MET A 637 -16.07 -9.30 6.89
CA MET A 637 -16.71 -8.03 7.21
C MET A 637 -17.14 -7.96 8.69
N ALA A 638 -17.70 -9.04 9.22
CA ALA A 638 -18.04 -9.13 10.63
C ALA A 638 -16.81 -8.92 11.54
N HIS A 639 -15.68 -9.52 11.16
CA HIS A 639 -14.44 -9.45 11.94
C HIS A 639 -13.65 -8.13 11.81
N ILE A 640 -13.99 -7.28 10.86
CA ILE A 640 -13.46 -5.89 10.85
C ILE A 640 -14.35 -4.90 11.62
N GLY A 641 -15.48 -5.36 12.13
CA GLY A 641 -16.47 -4.54 12.83
C GLY A 641 -17.48 -3.85 11.91
N CYS A 642 -17.52 -4.25 10.63
CA CYS A 642 -18.49 -3.76 9.66
C CYS A 642 -19.84 -4.48 9.77
N PHE A 643 -20.93 -3.83 9.38
CA PHE A 643 -22.21 -4.47 9.15
C PHE A 643 -22.15 -5.28 7.85
N VAL A 644 -23.04 -6.26 7.73
CA VAL A 644 -22.96 -7.32 6.69
C VAL A 644 -24.20 -7.39 5.82
N PRO A 645 -24.07 -7.77 4.55
CA PRO A 645 -25.18 -7.93 3.61
C PRO A 645 -25.95 -9.23 3.87
N ALA A 646 -26.81 -9.25 4.87
CA ALA A 646 -27.65 -10.37 5.25
C ALA A 646 -28.92 -9.87 5.97
N GLU A 647 -29.91 -10.74 6.16
CA GLU A 647 -31.04 -10.46 7.07
C GLU A 647 -30.69 -10.80 8.51
N ARG A 648 -29.88 -11.83 8.72
CA ARG A 648 -29.31 -12.21 10.02
C ARG A 648 -27.95 -12.86 9.80
N ALA A 649 -27.01 -12.58 10.68
CA ALA A 649 -25.71 -13.25 10.70
C ALA A 649 -25.26 -13.49 12.14
N VAL A 650 -24.83 -14.72 12.43
CA VAL A 650 -24.21 -15.12 13.71
C VAL A 650 -22.89 -15.80 13.37
N ILE A 651 -21.80 -15.16 13.82
CA ILE A 651 -20.45 -15.59 13.46
C ILE A 651 -19.71 -15.99 14.74
N GLY A 652 -19.20 -17.22 14.78
CA GLY A 652 -18.35 -17.72 15.86
C GLY A 652 -16.88 -17.36 15.67
N PRO A 653 -16.01 -17.82 16.58
CA PRO A 653 -14.59 -17.53 16.50
C PRO A 653 -13.97 -18.21 15.26
N ILE A 654 -13.31 -17.40 14.44
CA ILE A 654 -12.57 -17.81 13.24
C ILE A 654 -11.09 -17.48 13.44
N ASP A 655 -10.20 -18.45 13.21
CA ASP A 655 -8.75 -18.21 13.25
C ASP A 655 -8.14 -18.00 11.87
N ARG A 656 -8.65 -18.68 10.85
CA ARG A 656 -8.13 -18.64 9.48
C ARG A 656 -9.26 -18.72 8.46
N ILE A 657 -9.08 -18.07 7.34
CA ILE A 657 -9.92 -18.28 6.15
C ILE A 657 -8.99 -18.74 5.04
N PHE A 658 -9.32 -19.90 4.46
CA PHE A 658 -8.61 -20.47 3.33
C PHE A 658 -9.54 -20.59 2.13
N THR A 659 -8.99 -20.25 0.97
CA THR A 659 -9.72 -20.44 -0.29
C THR A 659 -8.85 -21.14 -1.32
N ARG A 660 -9.40 -22.15 -1.93
CA ARG A 660 -8.92 -22.75 -3.17
C ARG A 660 -10.01 -22.59 -4.21
N ILE A 661 -9.99 -21.50 -4.97
CA ILE A 661 -11.03 -21.13 -5.94
C ILE A 661 -10.38 -20.79 -7.27
N GLY A 662 -10.73 -21.55 -8.34
CA GLY A 662 -10.25 -21.32 -9.70
C GLY A 662 -8.79 -21.75 -9.93
N ALA A 663 -8.42 -21.98 -11.17
CA ALA A 663 -7.04 -22.17 -11.60
C ALA A 663 -6.50 -20.82 -12.07
N SER A 664 -5.51 -20.25 -11.40
CA SER A 664 -4.68 -19.23 -12.01
C SER A 664 -3.56 -19.93 -12.76
N ASP A 665 -3.52 -19.77 -14.08
CA ASP A 665 -2.34 -20.16 -14.86
C ASP A 665 -1.17 -19.26 -14.44
N ASP A 666 -0.30 -19.79 -13.61
CA ASP A 666 0.98 -19.14 -13.34
C ASP A 666 2.00 -19.55 -14.41
N LEU A 667 1.78 -19.07 -15.62
CA LEU A 667 2.68 -19.27 -16.77
C LEU A 667 4.08 -18.73 -16.49
N ALA A 668 4.19 -17.75 -15.59
CA ALA A 668 5.49 -17.10 -15.29
C ALA A 668 6.41 -17.98 -14.43
N SER A 669 5.86 -18.85 -13.59
CA SER A 669 6.66 -19.76 -12.73
C SER A 669 6.96 -21.11 -13.41
N GLY A 670 6.36 -21.40 -14.57
CA GLY A 670 6.52 -22.68 -15.28
C GLY A 670 5.94 -23.89 -14.54
N ARG A 671 5.10 -23.67 -13.51
CA ARG A 671 4.42 -24.73 -12.75
C ARG A 671 3.13 -25.12 -13.46
N SER A 672 2.82 -26.43 -13.49
CA SER A 672 1.51 -26.87 -14.00
C SER A 672 0.40 -26.41 -13.05
N THR A 673 -0.78 -26.10 -13.61
CA THR A 673 -1.99 -25.74 -12.84
C THR A 673 -2.30 -26.74 -11.74
N PHE A 674 -2.10 -28.03 -12.02
CA PHE A 674 -2.28 -29.09 -11.03
C PHE A 674 -1.29 -29.00 -9.86
N MET A 675 -0.01 -28.63 -10.13
CA MET A 675 0.98 -28.48 -9.06
C MET A 675 0.65 -27.28 -8.15
N VAL A 676 0.18 -26.17 -8.72
CA VAL A 676 -0.29 -25.00 -7.94
C VAL A 676 -1.48 -25.40 -7.09
N GLU A 677 -2.45 -26.12 -7.68
CA GLU A 677 -3.63 -26.62 -6.97
C GLU A 677 -3.24 -27.52 -5.79
N MET A 678 -2.32 -28.45 -5.99
CA MET A 678 -1.89 -29.36 -4.92
C MET A 678 -1.08 -28.65 -3.84
N THR A 679 -0.30 -27.61 -4.19
CA THR A 679 0.43 -26.82 -3.21
C THR A 679 -0.53 -26.01 -2.32
N GLU A 680 -1.54 -25.36 -2.90
CA GLU A 680 -2.58 -24.64 -2.15
C GLU A 680 -3.39 -25.61 -1.27
N THR A 681 -3.79 -26.77 -1.80
CA THR A 681 -4.49 -27.80 -1.04
C THR A 681 -3.65 -28.33 0.13
N ALA A 682 -2.37 -28.60 -0.08
CA ALA A 682 -1.46 -29.03 0.96
C ALA A 682 -1.32 -27.97 2.06
N ASN A 683 -1.17 -26.69 1.70
CA ASN A 683 -1.14 -25.59 2.65
C ASN A 683 -2.39 -25.57 3.54
N ILE A 684 -3.58 -25.76 2.96
CA ILE A 684 -4.84 -25.80 3.69
C ILE A 684 -4.85 -27.00 4.66
N LEU A 685 -4.55 -28.21 4.17
CA LEU A 685 -4.61 -29.43 4.95
C LEU A 685 -3.62 -29.45 6.12
N HIS A 686 -2.47 -28.79 5.97
CA HIS A 686 -1.47 -28.67 7.04
C HIS A 686 -1.79 -27.60 8.07
N ASN A 687 -2.46 -26.52 7.68
CA ASN A 687 -2.60 -25.33 8.53
C ASN A 687 -4.02 -25.06 9.02
N ALA A 688 -5.05 -25.69 8.46
CA ALA A 688 -6.42 -25.50 8.91
C ALA A 688 -6.63 -26.12 10.29
N THR A 689 -7.52 -25.52 11.08
CA THR A 689 -7.93 -25.93 12.41
C THR A 689 -9.45 -26.10 12.48
N ALA A 690 -9.96 -26.59 13.61
CA ALA A 690 -11.41 -26.69 13.83
C ALA A 690 -12.14 -25.32 13.84
N GLN A 691 -11.42 -24.21 13.99
CA GLN A 691 -11.97 -22.84 13.89
C GLN A 691 -11.76 -22.20 12.52
N SER A 692 -11.17 -22.92 11.57
CA SER A 692 -10.92 -22.38 10.23
C SER A 692 -12.17 -22.46 9.34
N LEU A 693 -12.35 -21.45 8.50
CA LEU A 693 -13.32 -21.47 7.40
C LEU A 693 -12.58 -21.81 6.10
N VAL A 694 -12.93 -22.91 5.48
CA VAL A 694 -12.25 -23.45 4.30
C VAL A 694 -13.20 -23.48 3.10
N LEU A 695 -12.77 -22.91 1.99
CA LEU A 695 -13.50 -22.90 0.73
C LEU A 695 -12.68 -23.65 -0.33
N MET A 696 -13.19 -24.80 -0.75
CA MET A 696 -12.55 -25.67 -1.73
C MET A 696 -13.41 -25.76 -2.99
N ASP A 697 -12.87 -25.32 -4.11
CA ASP A 697 -13.61 -25.32 -5.39
C ASP A 697 -12.91 -26.21 -6.40
N GLU A 698 -13.59 -27.29 -6.75
CA GLU A 698 -13.26 -28.18 -7.86
C GLU A 698 -11.84 -28.80 -7.84
N ILE A 699 -11.49 -29.45 -6.73
CA ILE A 699 -10.18 -30.13 -6.58
C ILE A 699 -10.10 -31.35 -7.51
N GLY A 700 -8.91 -31.58 -8.05
CA GLY A 700 -8.58 -32.78 -8.86
C GLY A 700 -8.87 -32.63 -10.35
N ARG A 701 -9.13 -31.42 -10.86
CA ARG A 701 -9.39 -31.20 -12.30
C ARG A 701 -8.16 -31.36 -13.20
N GLY A 702 -6.98 -31.15 -12.68
CA GLY A 702 -5.72 -31.15 -13.44
C GLY A 702 -5.12 -32.52 -13.72
N THR A 703 -5.80 -33.62 -13.36
CA THR A 703 -5.29 -34.99 -13.49
C THR A 703 -6.37 -35.95 -14.04
N SER A 704 -6.10 -37.27 -14.04
CA SER A 704 -7.08 -38.25 -14.46
C SER A 704 -8.32 -38.24 -13.55
N THR A 705 -9.49 -38.61 -14.08
CA THR A 705 -10.75 -38.54 -13.33
C THR A 705 -10.71 -39.33 -12.02
N TYR A 706 -10.15 -40.54 -12.03
CA TYR A 706 -10.08 -41.37 -10.81
C TYR A 706 -9.05 -40.84 -9.80
N ASP A 707 -7.91 -40.35 -10.25
CA ASP A 707 -6.92 -39.73 -9.35
C ASP A 707 -7.47 -38.45 -8.71
N GLY A 708 -8.16 -37.63 -9.54
CA GLY A 708 -8.80 -36.40 -9.08
C GLY A 708 -9.90 -36.66 -8.05
N LEU A 709 -10.77 -37.63 -8.33
CA LEU A 709 -11.84 -38.09 -7.41
C LEU A 709 -11.25 -38.61 -6.10
N SER A 710 -10.23 -39.46 -6.18
CA SER A 710 -9.59 -40.02 -4.97
C SER A 710 -8.98 -38.95 -4.10
N LEU A 711 -8.30 -37.97 -4.70
CA LEU A 711 -7.71 -36.82 -3.97
C LEU A 711 -8.79 -35.95 -3.34
N ALA A 712 -9.85 -35.60 -4.11
CA ALA A 712 -10.94 -34.77 -3.62
C ALA A 712 -11.68 -35.46 -2.47
N TRP A 713 -11.93 -36.75 -2.58
CA TRP A 713 -12.57 -37.56 -1.53
C TRP A 713 -11.73 -37.57 -0.25
N SER A 714 -10.44 -37.92 -0.37
CA SER A 714 -9.54 -38.00 0.79
C SER A 714 -9.32 -36.64 1.44
N ALA A 715 -9.26 -35.54 0.65
CA ALA A 715 -9.16 -34.19 1.17
C ALA A 715 -10.43 -33.78 1.95
N ALA A 716 -11.63 -34.09 1.40
CA ALA A 716 -12.90 -33.83 2.08
C ALA A 716 -13.01 -34.63 3.40
N GLU A 717 -12.66 -35.91 3.38
CA GLU A 717 -12.65 -36.77 4.55
C GLU A 717 -11.69 -36.25 5.62
N TYR A 718 -10.47 -35.87 5.23
CA TYR A 718 -9.46 -35.35 6.15
C TYR A 718 -9.90 -34.03 6.80
N LEU A 719 -10.48 -33.10 6.00
CA LEU A 719 -11.03 -31.83 6.51
C LEU A 719 -12.20 -32.04 7.47
N ALA A 720 -13.09 -33.01 7.18
CA ALA A 720 -14.27 -33.25 7.99
C ALA A 720 -13.97 -34.02 9.28
N GLN A 721 -13.14 -35.09 9.22
CA GLN A 721 -12.92 -36.00 10.34
C GLN A 721 -11.68 -35.67 11.16
N GLN A 722 -10.55 -35.36 10.51
CA GLN A 722 -9.28 -35.15 11.22
C GLN A 722 -9.12 -33.70 11.70
N ILE A 723 -9.43 -32.72 10.83
CA ILE A 723 -9.31 -31.31 11.16
C ILE A 723 -10.59 -30.78 11.83
N GLY A 724 -11.76 -31.16 11.31
CA GLY A 724 -13.06 -30.67 11.75
C GLY A 724 -13.30 -29.20 11.38
N ALA A 725 -12.70 -28.69 10.30
CA ALA A 725 -12.87 -27.32 9.84
C ALA A 725 -14.26 -27.06 9.26
N MET A 726 -14.74 -25.82 9.39
CA MET A 726 -15.95 -25.37 8.70
C MET A 726 -15.65 -25.24 7.21
N THR A 727 -16.26 -26.10 6.40
CA THR A 727 -15.86 -26.28 5.00
C THR A 727 -17.03 -26.13 4.04
N LEU A 728 -16.86 -25.34 2.99
CA LEU A 728 -17.67 -25.34 1.78
C LEU A 728 -16.87 -26.01 0.68
N PHE A 729 -17.30 -27.15 0.21
CA PHE A 729 -16.58 -28.00 -0.73
C PHE A 729 -17.40 -28.13 -2.02
N ALA A 730 -17.08 -27.29 -3.01
CA ALA A 730 -17.73 -27.36 -4.30
C ALA A 730 -17.05 -28.40 -5.19
N THR A 731 -17.86 -29.24 -5.84
CA THR A 731 -17.38 -30.34 -6.67
C THR A 731 -18.28 -30.65 -7.87
N HIS A 732 -17.67 -31.22 -8.87
CA HIS A 732 -18.38 -31.88 -10.01
C HIS A 732 -18.44 -33.41 -9.91
N TYR A 733 -17.72 -33.96 -8.90
CA TYR A 733 -17.75 -35.38 -8.66
C TYR A 733 -19.02 -35.71 -7.85
N PHE A 734 -20.01 -36.37 -8.53
CA PHE A 734 -21.26 -36.78 -7.89
C PHE A 734 -21.05 -37.80 -6.78
N GLU A 735 -20.00 -38.59 -6.87
CA GLU A 735 -19.63 -39.59 -5.88
C GLU A 735 -19.42 -38.95 -4.49
N LEU A 736 -18.93 -37.73 -4.40
CA LEU A 736 -18.75 -36.99 -3.12
C LEU A 736 -20.10 -36.71 -2.43
N THR A 737 -21.22 -36.73 -3.16
CA THR A 737 -22.57 -36.54 -2.56
C THR A 737 -22.97 -37.70 -1.64
N GLN A 738 -22.24 -38.80 -1.67
CA GLN A 738 -22.43 -39.94 -0.74
C GLN A 738 -21.74 -39.72 0.62
N LEU A 739 -20.86 -38.72 0.76
CA LEU A 739 -20.14 -38.46 2.00
C LEU A 739 -21.06 -38.21 3.22
N PRO A 740 -22.24 -37.56 3.11
CA PRO A 740 -23.16 -37.39 4.22
C PRO A 740 -23.71 -38.69 4.78
N ASP A 741 -23.83 -39.72 3.95
CA ASP A 741 -24.30 -41.06 4.37
C ASP A 741 -23.21 -41.81 5.13
N LEU A 742 -21.92 -41.44 4.93
CA LEU A 742 -20.76 -42.10 5.50
C LEU A 742 -20.19 -41.37 6.69
N MET A 743 -20.43 -40.07 6.76
CA MET A 743 -19.75 -39.17 7.75
C MET A 743 -20.73 -38.21 8.40
N ALA A 744 -20.79 -38.25 9.73
CA ALA A 744 -21.55 -37.27 10.51
C ALA A 744 -20.97 -35.86 10.35
N GLY A 745 -21.82 -34.87 10.25
CA GLY A 745 -21.40 -33.46 10.12
C GLY A 745 -21.15 -32.99 8.70
N VAL A 746 -21.26 -33.85 7.71
CA VAL A 746 -21.25 -33.53 6.27
C VAL A 746 -22.66 -33.48 5.73
N TYR A 747 -22.97 -32.47 4.90
CA TYR A 747 -24.32 -32.30 4.29
C TYR A 747 -24.19 -31.89 2.84
N ASN A 748 -25.20 -32.24 2.05
CA ASN A 748 -25.26 -31.79 0.66
C ASN A 748 -26.11 -30.53 0.54
N VAL A 749 -25.64 -29.59 -0.27
CA VAL A 749 -26.43 -28.48 -0.78
C VAL A 749 -26.21 -28.35 -2.30
N HIS A 750 -27.16 -27.79 -3.01
CA HIS A 750 -26.99 -27.57 -4.44
C HIS A 750 -27.56 -26.21 -4.86
N LEU A 751 -26.95 -25.64 -5.91
CA LEU A 751 -27.54 -24.51 -6.60
C LEU A 751 -28.50 -24.99 -7.65
N ASP A 752 -29.72 -24.50 -7.55
CA ASP A 752 -30.83 -24.96 -8.37
C ASP A 752 -30.79 -24.41 -9.79
N ALA A 753 -31.22 -25.23 -10.74
CA ALA A 753 -31.37 -24.82 -12.13
C ALA A 753 -32.64 -25.52 -12.69
N ILE A 754 -33.47 -24.76 -13.39
CA ILE A 754 -34.70 -25.24 -13.99
C ILE A 754 -34.50 -25.41 -15.51
N GLU A 755 -34.79 -26.59 -16.00
CA GLU A 755 -34.78 -26.91 -17.42
C GLU A 755 -36.16 -26.58 -18.03
N HIS A 756 -36.17 -25.71 -19.03
CA HIS A 756 -37.37 -25.37 -19.76
C HIS A 756 -37.12 -25.59 -21.25
N GLU A 757 -37.70 -26.66 -21.81
CA GLU A 757 -37.47 -27.11 -23.20
C GLU A 757 -36.01 -27.35 -23.51
N ASP A 758 -35.39 -26.55 -24.38
CA ASP A 758 -33.94 -26.61 -24.73
C ASP A 758 -33.10 -25.54 -24.02
N THR A 759 -33.68 -24.81 -23.07
CA THR A 759 -33.01 -23.77 -22.30
C THR A 759 -32.89 -24.12 -20.83
N ILE A 760 -31.87 -23.59 -20.15
CA ILE A 760 -31.69 -23.72 -18.71
C ILE A 760 -31.74 -22.32 -18.05
N ALA A 761 -32.52 -22.20 -16.99
CA ALA A 761 -32.56 -21.03 -16.13
C ALA A 761 -31.84 -21.34 -14.81
N PHE A 762 -30.79 -20.61 -14.53
CA PHE A 762 -30.07 -20.68 -13.25
C PHE A 762 -30.83 -19.90 -12.22
N MET A 763 -31.29 -20.56 -11.18
CA MET A 763 -32.05 -19.92 -10.10
C MET A 763 -31.14 -19.19 -9.10
N HIS A 764 -29.85 -19.52 -9.10
CA HIS A 764 -28.86 -18.99 -8.15
C HIS A 764 -29.26 -19.16 -6.68
N ALA A 765 -30.23 -19.99 -6.39
CA ALA A 765 -30.74 -20.30 -5.06
C ALA A 765 -30.15 -21.61 -4.55
N VAL A 766 -29.63 -21.57 -3.29
CA VAL A 766 -29.10 -22.77 -2.63
C VAL A 766 -30.24 -23.55 -2.00
N GLN A 767 -30.29 -24.85 -2.26
CA GLN A 767 -31.25 -25.81 -1.73
C GLN A 767 -30.52 -26.92 -0.97
N GLU A 768 -31.22 -27.52 0.02
CA GLU A 768 -30.72 -28.70 0.73
C GLU A 768 -30.74 -29.95 -0.19
N GLY A 769 -29.78 -30.83 0.03
CA GLY A 769 -29.62 -32.05 -0.72
C GLY A 769 -28.68 -31.96 -1.92
N ALA A 770 -28.41 -33.09 -2.58
CA ALA A 770 -27.54 -33.15 -3.74
C ALA A 770 -28.30 -32.73 -5.02
N ALA A 771 -27.55 -32.15 -5.99
CA ALA A 771 -28.14 -31.90 -7.33
C ALA A 771 -28.52 -33.21 -8.00
N SER A 772 -29.69 -33.22 -8.64
CA SER A 772 -30.24 -34.42 -9.29
C SER A 772 -29.60 -34.74 -10.64
N LYS A 773 -28.98 -33.76 -11.31
CA LYS A 773 -28.41 -33.89 -12.67
C LYS A 773 -27.20 -32.95 -12.86
N SER A 774 -26.32 -33.31 -13.81
CA SER A 774 -25.30 -32.38 -14.35
C SER A 774 -25.91 -31.64 -15.56
N TYR A 775 -25.71 -30.34 -15.63
CA TYR A 775 -26.25 -29.49 -16.71
C TYR A 775 -25.19 -29.13 -17.77
N GLY A 776 -24.07 -29.87 -17.84
CA GLY A 776 -22.93 -29.54 -18.72
C GLY A 776 -23.30 -29.44 -20.21
N LEU A 777 -24.18 -30.34 -20.70
CA LEU A 777 -24.61 -30.32 -22.10
C LEU A 777 -25.53 -29.15 -22.41
N GLN A 778 -26.38 -28.74 -21.47
CA GLN A 778 -27.25 -27.57 -21.61
C GLN A 778 -26.42 -26.26 -21.62
N VAL A 779 -25.44 -26.17 -20.74
CA VAL A 779 -24.49 -25.04 -20.73
C VAL A 779 -23.71 -24.98 -22.04
N ALA A 780 -23.26 -26.12 -22.57
CA ALA A 780 -22.57 -26.17 -23.86
C ALA A 780 -23.48 -25.73 -25.02
N ALA A 781 -24.77 -26.06 -24.96
CA ALA A 781 -25.74 -25.57 -25.92
C ALA A 781 -25.95 -24.06 -25.86
N LEU A 782 -26.06 -23.50 -24.65
CA LEU A 782 -26.13 -22.03 -24.43
C LEU A 782 -24.87 -21.30 -24.91
N ALA A 783 -23.69 -21.92 -24.78
CA ALA A 783 -22.42 -21.38 -25.28
C ALA A 783 -22.27 -21.45 -26.82
N GLY A 784 -23.26 -21.98 -27.52
CA GLY A 784 -23.28 -22.03 -28.98
C GLY A 784 -22.59 -23.26 -29.61
N VAL A 785 -22.36 -24.33 -28.84
CA VAL A 785 -21.86 -25.60 -29.40
C VAL A 785 -22.88 -26.13 -30.37
N PRO A 786 -22.51 -26.57 -31.60
CA PRO A 786 -23.44 -26.99 -32.62
C PRO A 786 -24.39 -28.08 -32.14
N ALA A 787 -25.70 -27.96 -32.46
CA ALA A 787 -26.78 -28.84 -32.00
C ALA A 787 -26.53 -30.33 -32.32
N LYS A 788 -25.83 -30.61 -33.45
CA LYS A 788 -25.45 -31.99 -33.82
C LYS A 788 -24.47 -32.61 -32.81
N VAL A 789 -23.51 -31.80 -32.30
CA VAL A 789 -22.55 -32.23 -31.26
C VAL A 789 -23.26 -32.48 -29.95
N ILE A 790 -24.15 -31.55 -29.54
CA ILE A 790 -24.95 -31.69 -28.32
C ILE A 790 -25.82 -32.96 -28.36
N LYS A 791 -26.46 -33.23 -29.49
CA LYS A 791 -27.31 -34.46 -29.66
C LYS A 791 -26.46 -35.73 -29.55
N ALA A 792 -25.27 -35.75 -30.19
CA ALA A 792 -24.35 -36.89 -30.09
C ALA A 792 -23.83 -37.06 -28.64
N ALA A 793 -23.51 -35.95 -27.96
CA ALA A 793 -23.07 -35.98 -26.56
C ALA A 793 -24.17 -36.47 -25.60
N LYS A 794 -25.44 -36.06 -25.78
CA LYS A 794 -26.60 -36.57 -25.01
C LYS A 794 -26.71 -38.10 -25.17
N HIS A 795 -26.61 -38.61 -26.40
CA HIS A 795 -26.67 -40.05 -26.65
C HIS A 795 -25.48 -40.81 -26.02
N LYS A 796 -24.29 -40.21 -26.07
CA LYS A 796 -23.10 -40.80 -25.44
C LYS A 796 -23.18 -40.83 -23.92
N LEU A 797 -23.74 -39.77 -23.32
CA LEU A 797 -23.96 -39.68 -21.88
C LEU A 797 -24.91 -40.81 -21.42
N GLN A 798 -26.02 -40.98 -22.10
CA GLN A 798 -26.96 -42.07 -21.79
C GLN A 798 -26.33 -43.47 -21.89
N GLN A 799 -25.40 -43.68 -22.86
CA GLN A 799 -24.66 -44.96 -22.97
C GLN A 799 -23.67 -45.15 -21.81
N LEU A 800 -23.05 -44.06 -21.28
CA LEU A 800 -22.15 -44.15 -20.16
C LEU A 800 -22.91 -44.42 -18.85
N GLU A 801 -23.97 -43.67 -18.59
CA GLU A 801 -24.87 -43.86 -17.43
C GLU A 801 -25.47 -45.25 -17.36
N SER A 802 -25.90 -45.78 -18.51
CA SER A 802 -26.46 -47.15 -18.57
C SER A 802 -25.41 -48.25 -18.35
N ARG A 803 -24.12 -47.98 -18.60
CA ARG A 803 -23.05 -48.95 -18.25
C ARG A 803 -22.75 -48.94 -16.76
N ASP A 804 -22.79 -47.78 -16.11
CA ASP A 804 -22.57 -47.67 -14.68
C ASP A 804 -23.70 -48.35 -13.89
N HIS A 805 -24.94 -48.19 -14.30
CA HIS A 805 -26.08 -48.91 -13.70
C HIS A 805 -26.06 -50.44 -13.92
N GLN A 806 -25.39 -50.95 -14.97
CA GLN A 806 -25.20 -52.38 -15.15
C GLN A 806 -24.10 -52.97 -14.26
N LEU A 807 -23.12 -52.14 -13.82
CA LEU A 807 -22.12 -52.53 -12.84
C LEU A 807 -22.65 -52.53 -11.40
N GLU A 808 -23.61 -51.67 -11.08
CA GLU A 808 -24.29 -51.64 -9.77
C GLU A 808 -25.22 -52.85 -9.54
N GLY A 809 -25.66 -53.54 -10.60
CA GLY A 809 -26.55 -54.74 -10.53
C GLY A 809 -25.83 -56.02 -10.07
N THR A 810 -24.52 -56.06 -10.01
CA THR A 810 -23.73 -57.11 -9.35
C THR A 810 -23.25 -56.59 -8.01
N LYS A 811 -23.94 -56.96 -6.95
CA LYS A 811 -23.55 -56.74 -5.56
C LYS A 811 -22.21 -57.43 -5.27
N THR A 812 -21.13 -56.86 -5.73
CA THR A 812 -19.82 -57.04 -5.16
C THR A 812 -19.53 -55.79 -4.35
N PRO A 813 -19.26 -55.90 -3.04
CA PRO A 813 -18.98 -54.74 -2.22
C PRO A 813 -17.75 -54.00 -2.82
N ILE A 814 -17.91 -52.74 -3.09
CA ILE A 814 -16.82 -51.80 -3.50
C ILE A 814 -15.64 -51.84 -2.54
N GLN A 815 -15.80 -52.35 -1.33
CA GLN A 815 -14.75 -52.65 -0.35
C GLN A 815 -13.62 -53.55 -0.84
N THR A 816 -13.82 -54.31 -1.95
CA THR A 816 -12.80 -55.26 -2.45
C THR A 816 -11.88 -54.60 -3.51
N LEU A 817 -12.20 -53.40 -4.02
CA LEU A 817 -11.40 -52.72 -5.03
C LEU A 817 -10.55 -51.56 -4.45
N LEU A 818 -10.80 -51.18 -3.19
CA LEU A 818 -10.03 -50.18 -2.47
C LEU A 818 -9.13 -50.76 -1.36
N ALA A 819 -9.09 -52.10 -1.23
CA ALA A 819 -7.97 -52.74 -0.55
C ALA A 819 -6.74 -52.56 -1.46
N LEU A 820 -6.07 -51.44 -1.36
CA LEU A 820 -4.63 -51.39 -1.65
C LEU A 820 -4.07 -52.61 -0.91
N PRO A 821 -3.31 -53.53 -1.54
CA PRO A 821 -2.60 -54.57 -0.79
C PRO A 821 -1.79 -53.78 0.25
N GLU A 822 -2.00 -54.10 1.51
CA GLU A 822 -1.07 -53.67 2.54
C GLU A 822 0.35 -53.85 1.97
N PRO A 823 1.21 -52.84 2.03
CA PRO A 823 2.55 -52.98 1.49
C PRO A 823 3.11 -54.22 2.12
N ALA A 824 3.39 -55.26 1.33
CA ALA A 824 3.93 -56.53 1.79
C ALA A 824 5.07 -56.16 2.74
N GLU A 825 4.96 -56.62 4.01
CA GLU A 825 5.97 -56.31 5.02
C GLU A 825 7.33 -56.60 4.41
N ASN A 826 8.12 -55.58 4.22
CA ASN A 826 9.46 -55.75 3.65
C ASN A 826 10.27 -56.65 4.59
N PRO A 827 10.61 -57.89 4.19
CA PRO A 827 11.23 -58.84 5.06
C PRO A 827 12.57 -58.31 5.65
N ALA A 828 13.22 -57.42 4.97
CA ALA A 828 14.42 -56.73 5.40
C ALA A 828 14.15 -55.77 6.58
N LEU A 829 13.00 -55.06 6.56
CA LEU A 829 12.60 -54.10 7.60
C LEU A 829 12.16 -54.83 8.87
N THR A 830 11.38 -55.90 8.72
CA THR A 830 10.95 -56.76 9.86
C THR A 830 12.15 -57.39 10.56
N LYS A 831 13.13 -57.83 9.77
CA LYS A 831 14.37 -58.40 10.32
C LYS A 831 15.24 -57.33 10.99
N LEU A 832 15.33 -56.15 10.44
CA LEU A 832 16.08 -55.02 11.00
C LEU A 832 15.52 -54.59 12.37
N GLN A 833 14.19 -54.54 12.51
CA GLN A 833 13.51 -54.20 13.76
C GLN A 833 13.69 -55.22 14.88
N ALA A 834 13.91 -56.47 14.52
CA ALA A 834 14.12 -57.55 15.50
C ALA A 834 15.55 -57.66 16.05
N ILE A 835 16.47 -56.82 15.56
CA ILE A 835 17.90 -56.89 15.90
C ILE A 835 18.24 -55.85 16.96
N ASN A 836 18.97 -56.32 18.00
CA ASN A 836 19.60 -55.40 18.93
C ASN A 836 21.10 -55.24 18.53
N PRO A 837 21.53 -54.08 18.05
CA PRO A 837 22.90 -53.83 17.56
C PRO A 837 23.99 -54.09 18.62
N ASP A 838 23.67 -53.86 19.89
CA ASP A 838 24.62 -53.97 20.99
C ASP A 838 25.03 -55.44 21.31
N ASN A 839 24.27 -56.39 20.79
CA ASN A 839 24.51 -57.84 21.00
C ASN A 839 25.23 -58.51 19.82
N LEU A 840 25.65 -57.74 18.81
CA LEU A 840 26.30 -58.27 17.62
C LEU A 840 27.82 -58.14 17.65
N THR A 841 28.52 -59.20 17.33
CA THR A 841 29.95 -59.14 17.04
C THR A 841 30.18 -58.51 15.65
N PRO A 842 31.33 -57.87 15.34
CA PRO A 842 31.60 -57.26 14.04
C PRO A 842 31.41 -58.20 12.84
N LYS A 843 31.70 -59.48 13.02
CA LYS A 843 31.48 -60.47 11.96
C LYS A 843 29.99 -60.72 11.70
N GLN A 844 29.21 -60.85 12.81
CA GLN A 844 27.77 -61.07 12.71
C GLN A 844 27.05 -59.87 12.13
N ALA A 845 27.51 -58.63 12.43
CA ALA A 845 26.98 -57.40 11.82
C ALA A 845 27.23 -57.34 10.32
N LEU A 846 28.40 -57.77 9.85
CA LEU A 846 28.73 -57.81 8.44
C LEU A 846 27.90 -58.88 7.70
N ASP A 847 27.77 -60.10 8.27
CA ASP A 847 26.96 -61.17 7.72
C ASP A 847 25.49 -60.78 7.62
N LEU A 848 24.99 -60.05 8.64
CA LEU A 848 23.65 -59.52 8.68
C LEU A 848 23.38 -58.42 7.61
N LEU A 849 24.37 -57.56 7.37
CA LEU A 849 24.28 -56.56 6.30
C LEU A 849 24.17 -57.22 4.92
N TYR A 850 24.92 -58.31 4.68
CA TYR A 850 24.77 -59.09 3.43
C TYR A 850 23.40 -59.78 3.33
N GLU A 851 22.86 -60.24 4.45
CA GLU A 851 21.54 -60.86 4.48
C GLU A 851 20.43 -59.86 4.24
N LEU A 852 20.46 -58.66 4.87
CA LEU A 852 19.53 -57.59 4.67
C LEU A 852 19.56 -57.08 3.22
N LYS A 853 20.76 -57.02 2.62
CA LYS A 853 20.93 -56.68 1.19
C LYS A 853 20.38 -57.73 0.23
N ARG A 854 20.24 -58.98 0.64
CA ARG A 854 19.58 -60.04 -0.17
C ARG A 854 18.06 -60.01 -0.03
N LEU A 855 17.55 -59.44 1.06
CA LEU A 855 16.12 -59.36 1.36
C LEU A 855 15.50 -58.02 0.86
N SER A 856 16.32 -57.00 0.60
CA SER A 856 15.94 -55.74 -0.06
C SER A 856 16.01 -55.94 -1.59
#